data_a286902b5e212d58ee24af3ebee6c359
#
_entry.id   a286902b5e212d58ee24af3ebee6c359
#
_cell.length_a   1.000
_cell.length_b   1.000
_cell.length_c   1.000
_cell.angle_alpha   90.00
_cell.angle_beta   90.00
_cell.angle_gamma   90.00
#
_symmetry.space_group_name_H-M   'P 1'
#
loop_
_entity.id
_entity.type
_entity.pdbx_description
1 polymer ?
#
loop_
_entity_poly.entity_id
_entity_poly.type
_entity_poly.pdbx_seq_one_letter_code
_entity_poly.pdbx_strand_id
1 'polypeptide(L)'
;MRDLFRAMRKEYRFPFEKHNDELCVERGKGMESKTLAFLLVVLMATSALAQPTAVEALAQSPTQINVYWLPPAEGEVQSYVVVRDGHPIATLPADARQHVDEPLLPAQTYRYQVVAQMADGTRKASSEVTERTFRELPKRIRYPLVVVGGTASGVGAAVTAAREGVTVALLEQTNRLGGMISNGVSLTDMRNPARSNGLFEEFRRAVQRYYGTGNGMAYEPRVANMLLKGIVAQHPNIHVYFRVRPVAVEREDGRIRAVIVQDMLTGRKAIFEGDIFIDATFEGDIAAWGGAPFRVGREPRSPEEPHAGHIYYDRANDRILPGSTGKGDKRIPSYAILLAVKDYGPGADKTIPQPPFYNKENYTRTPPWEKTWAYLYGRFPGGKFEINQHPQGSNLPGINYDYPTASWKRRDEIAERYKWHALGYLYYIQTELGLKNIGLAEDEYRDNGNVPPQLYVREARRIMGHVLMNQSDVWKARERLRPDSIAIGDYPMDSHAVQPKTDWDSPDMGEGEFWLVKYTPWYQVPFGILLPLRLRNVLVSTAVSATHVAYGTLRMEPVRMNMGQAAGAAAALALRYGTEPKRIPSRLVQEVLLRYGVYLYWFPDVTAETRGFRAIQYLAARGYFPEERFEPEKMLTRADAARWLAHRLRQGNPSLQYARPALPYADLPEDHPARPAAELLIAAGIIQPEETQFRPDAPISRGLFAQWLVGVMAKLGQWQPAPAQEARYLDVSPDSPFAAAVATLRKRHITSLMWDGTEALQEEGVRFFPEGPITRADAARTLYLTVRDTIWRPEDSDYVR
;
A
#
# COMPACT_ATOMS: atom_id res chain seq x y z
N MET A 1 38.50 -11.15 -1.76
CA MET A 1 37.33 -10.26 -1.86
C MET A 1 36.96 -9.89 -3.31
N ARG A 2 37.90 -9.48 -4.18
CA ARG A 2 37.57 -9.17 -5.61
C ARG A 2 37.11 -10.39 -6.43
N ASP A 3 37.62 -11.58 -6.15
CA ASP A 3 37.25 -12.77 -6.86
C ASP A 3 35.94 -13.40 -6.37
N LEU A 4 35.57 -13.17 -5.11
CA LEU A 4 34.29 -13.55 -4.54
C LEU A 4 33.14 -12.71 -5.17
N PHE A 5 33.38 -11.41 -5.43
CA PHE A 5 32.42 -10.55 -6.13
C PHE A 5 32.21 -10.91 -7.59
N ARG A 6 33.20 -11.51 -8.25
CA ARG A 6 33.09 -12.02 -9.63
C ARG A 6 32.27 -13.29 -9.73
N ALA A 7 32.37 -14.18 -8.75
CA ALA A 7 31.57 -15.44 -8.70
C ALA A 7 30.10 -15.15 -8.45
N MET A 8 29.78 -14.17 -7.59
CA MET A 8 28.40 -13.78 -7.28
C MET A 8 27.65 -13.11 -8.45
N ARG A 9 28.37 -12.52 -9.42
CA ARG A 9 27.75 -11.96 -10.65
C ARG A 9 27.31 -13.00 -11.67
N LYS A 10 27.71 -14.26 -11.56
CA LYS A 10 27.42 -15.28 -12.56
C LYS A 10 26.17 -16.11 -12.27
N GLU A 11 25.70 -16.17 -11.04
CA GLU A 11 24.57 -17.04 -10.66
C GLU A 11 23.21 -16.36 -10.46
N TYR A 12 23.19 -15.02 -10.31
CA TYR A 12 21.92 -14.27 -10.16
C TYR A 12 21.89 -13.06 -11.07
N ARG A 13 21.58 -13.28 -12.36
CA ARG A 13 21.14 -12.22 -13.25
C ARG A 13 19.69 -11.89 -12.95
N PHE A 14 19.45 -10.84 -12.14
CA PHE A 14 18.22 -10.09 -12.22
C PHE A 14 18.18 -9.34 -13.57
N PRO A 15 17.05 -9.33 -14.30
CA PRO A 15 16.92 -8.64 -15.58
C PRO A 15 16.70 -7.14 -15.36
N PHE A 16 17.73 -6.44 -14.91
CA PHE A 16 17.73 -4.98 -14.77
C PHE A 16 19.09 -4.39 -15.15
N GLU A 17 19.54 -4.67 -16.40
CA GLU A 17 20.56 -3.86 -17.05
C GLU A 17 20.43 -4.00 -18.56
N LYS A 18 19.56 -3.18 -19.16
CA LYS A 18 19.66 -2.73 -20.55
C LYS A 18 18.77 -1.49 -20.69
N HIS A 19 19.39 -0.35 -20.48
CA HIS A 19 19.14 0.93 -21.16
C HIS A 19 19.86 2.01 -20.38
N ASN A 20 21.10 2.23 -20.74
CA ASN A 20 21.83 3.52 -20.61
C ASN A 20 23.26 3.32 -21.15
N ASP A 21 23.36 3.16 -22.46
CA ASP A 21 24.57 3.46 -23.22
C ASP A 21 24.09 4.16 -24.48
N GLU A 22 24.02 5.48 -24.42
CA GLU A 22 24.18 6.42 -25.53
C GLU A 22 24.01 7.83 -24.97
N LEU A 23 25.10 8.43 -24.58
CA LEU A 23 25.34 9.87 -24.64
C LEU A 23 26.80 10.10 -24.25
N CYS A 24 27.67 9.92 -25.23
CA CYS A 24 29.04 10.42 -25.22
C CYS A 24 29.12 11.69 -26.04
N VAL A 25 29.87 12.62 -25.51
CA VAL A 25 30.56 13.75 -26.15
C VAL A 25 29.80 15.06 -26.20
N GLU A 26 30.10 15.94 -25.23
CA GLU A 26 30.63 17.25 -25.51
C GLU A 26 31.56 17.71 -24.39
N ARG A 27 32.82 17.90 -24.72
CA ARG A 27 33.84 18.48 -23.86
C ARG A 27 33.80 20.02 -23.94
N GLY A 28 33.85 20.65 -22.78
CA GLY A 28 34.39 21.98 -22.70
C GLY A 28 33.82 22.90 -21.61
N LYS A 29 34.64 23.18 -20.60
CA LYS A 29 34.55 24.27 -19.61
C LYS A 29 33.66 23.97 -18.37
N GLY A 30 34.29 23.65 -17.25
CA GLY A 30 33.61 23.56 -15.94
C GLY A 30 34.39 22.83 -14.87
N MET A 31 35.74 22.93 -14.83
CA MET A 31 36.55 22.20 -13.84
C MET A 31 36.52 22.85 -12.45
N GLU A 32 36.16 24.13 -12.30
CA GLU A 32 36.09 24.81 -11.01
C GLU A 32 34.80 24.55 -10.22
N SER A 33 33.68 24.37 -10.91
CA SER A 33 32.38 24.12 -10.26
C SER A 33 32.25 22.70 -9.66
N LYS A 34 32.90 21.71 -10.30
CA LYS A 34 32.87 20.32 -9.80
C LYS A 34 33.76 20.12 -8.59
N THR A 35 34.87 20.86 -8.50
CA THR A 35 35.77 20.79 -7.34
C THR A 35 35.15 21.47 -6.13
N LEU A 36 34.44 22.59 -6.33
CA LEU A 36 33.69 23.25 -5.26
C LEU A 36 32.49 22.42 -4.77
N ALA A 37 31.75 21.76 -5.68
CA ALA A 37 30.67 20.87 -5.31
C ALA A 37 31.18 19.60 -4.58
N PHE A 38 32.31 19.05 -5.00
CA PHE A 38 32.96 17.91 -4.32
C PHE A 38 33.51 18.30 -2.94
N LEU A 39 34.10 19.50 -2.82
CA LEU A 39 34.52 20.03 -1.51
C LEU A 39 33.34 20.32 -0.60
N LEU A 40 32.21 20.86 -1.12
CA LEU A 40 31.01 21.07 -0.33
C LEU A 40 30.36 19.75 0.10
N VAL A 41 30.35 18.74 -0.76
CA VAL A 41 29.83 17.40 -0.41
C VAL A 41 30.74 16.69 0.61
N VAL A 42 32.06 16.85 0.50
CA VAL A 42 33.03 16.34 1.50
C VAL A 42 32.92 17.10 2.81
N LEU A 43 32.75 18.44 2.79
CA LEU A 43 32.54 19.24 4.00
C LEU A 43 31.18 18.94 4.67
N MET A 44 30.11 18.73 3.89
CA MET A 44 28.83 18.31 4.44
C MET A 44 28.88 16.88 4.99
N ALA A 45 29.60 15.96 4.34
CA ALA A 45 29.79 14.60 4.83
C ALA A 45 30.64 14.56 6.09
N THR A 46 31.71 15.38 6.20
CA THR A 46 32.55 15.48 7.42
C THR A 46 31.80 16.17 8.56
N SER A 47 30.93 17.15 8.29
CA SER A 47 30.14 17.77 9.35
C SER A 47 29.07 16.82 9.89
N ALA A 48 28.53 15.93 9.06
CA ALA A 48 27.55 14.91 9.49
C ALA A 48 28.15 13.81 10.38
N LEU A 49 29.45 13.50 10.21
CA LEU A 49 30.16 12.52 11.05
C LEU A 49 30.56 13.07 12.42
N ALA A 50 30.57 14.38 12.56
CA ALA A 50 31.14 15.08 13.73
C ALA A 50 30.11 15.43 14.80
N GLN A 51 28.82 15.09 14.64
CA GLN A 51 27.74 15.43 15.57
C GLN A 51 27.06 14.16 16.13
N PRO A 52 26.32 14.24 17.27
CA PRO A 52 25.51 13.12 17.73
C PRO A 52 24.56 12.65 16.63
N THR A 53 24.54 11.34 16.38
CA THR A 53 23.79 10.73 15.30
C THR A 53 22.63 9.89 15.80
N ALA A 54 21.74 9.46 14.91
CA ALA A 54 20.58 8.63 15.19
C ALA A 54 19.79 9.15 16.40
N VAL A 55 19.65 10.48 16.53
CA VAL A 55 18.83 11.06 17.59
C VAL A 55 17.38 10.69 17.35
N GLU A 56 16.71 10.19 18.36
CA GLU A 56 15.32 9.77 18.35
C GLU A 56 14.66 10.20 19.65
N ALA A 57 13.49 10.82 19.55
CA ALA A 57 12.62 11.06 20.69
C ALA A 57 11.42 10.12 20.59
N LEU A 58 11.09 9.41 21.67
CA LEU A 58 10.02 8.44 21.72
C LEU A 58 9.17 8.67 22.97
N ALA A 59 7.91 9.05 22.77
CA ALA A 59 6.95 9.10 23.86
C ALA A 59 6.72 7.71 24.46
N GLN A 60 6.74 7.63 25.77
CA GLN A 60 6.51 6.42 26.55
C GLN A 60 5.17 6.45 27.28
N SER A 61 4.68 7.65 27.59
CA SER A 61 3.45 7.88 28.33
C SER A 61 2.84 9.26 27.99
N PRO A 62 1.70 9.63 28.56
CA PRO A 62 1.18 10.99 28.45
C PRO A 62 2.11 12.08 29.03
N THR A 63 3.04 11.72 29.89
CA THR A 63 3.87 12.67 30.62
C THR A 63 5.38 12.44 30.46
N GLN A 64 5.81 11.53 29.58
CA GLN A 64 7.21 11.14 29.41
C GLN A 64 7.61 10.96 27.95
N ILE A 65 8.76 11.51 27.61
CA ILE A 65 9.48 11.26 26.36
C ILE A 65 10.91 10.83 26.71
N ASN A 66 11.36 9.74 26.08
CA ASN A 66 12.77 9.32 26.13
C ASN A 66 13.49 9.81 24.88
N VAL A 67 14.62 10.49 25.08
CA VAL A 67 15.49 10.96 24.01
C VAL A 67 16.71 10.06 23.95
N TYR A 68 17.02 9.52 22.78
CA TYR A 68 18.12 8.60 22.52
C TYR A 68 19.08 9.19 21.47
N TRP A 69 20.37 8.86 21.55
CA TRP A 69 21.38 9.26 20.56
C TRP A 69 22.54 8.26 20.50
N LEU A 70 23.29 8.30 19.42
CA LEU A 70 24.62 7.72 19.31
C LEU A 70 25.68 8.83 19.40
N PRO A 71 26.89 8.53 19.89
CA PRO A 71 27.95 9.49 19.95
C PRO A 71 28.38 9.98 18.56
N PRO A 72 29.04 11.14 18.46
CA PRO A 72 29.75 11.51 17.24
C PRO A 72 30.73 10.40 16.83
N ALA A 73 30.89 10.20 15.52
CA ALA A 73 31.82 9.19 15.01
C ALA A 73 33.30 9.53 15.29
N GLU A 74 33.61 10.81 15.55
CA GLU A 74 34.97 11.28 15.75
C GLU A 74 35.04 12.25 16.93
N GLY A 75 36.14 12.18 17.66
CA GLY A 75 36.47 13.02 18.79
C GLY A 75 36.01 12.47 20.13
N GLU A 76 36.64 12.90 21.18
CA GLU A 76 36.30 12.52 22.57
C GLU A 76 35.25 13.45 23.14
N VAL A 77 34.17 12.88 23.64
CA VAL A 77 33.05 13.62 24.24
C VAL A 77 33.30 13.78 25.73
N GLN A 78 33.17 15.00 26.23
CA GLN A 78 33.25 15.32 27.67
C GLN A 78 31.87 15.18 28.34
N SER A 79 30.81 15.68 27.67
CA SER A 79 29.44 15.62 28.19
C SER A 79 28.42 15.83 27.06
N TYR A 80 27.16 15.52 27.37
CA TYR A 80 26.02 15.84 26.49
C TYR A 80 25.09 16.83 27.15
N VAL A 81 24.56 17.75 26.38
CA VAL A 81 23.45 18.63 26.78
C VAL A 81 22.22 18.29 25.97
N VAL A 82 21.15 17.92 26.64
CA VAL A 82 19.83 17.72 26.01
C VAL A 82 19.09 19.06 26.03
N VAL A 83 18.60 19.47 24.88
CA VAL A 83 17.89 20.73 24.67
C VAL A 83 16.45 20.40 24.27
N ARG A 84 15.48 21.02 24.98
CA ARG A 84 14.04 20.94 24.66
C ARG A 84 13.53 22.34 24.31
N ASP A 85 12.89 22.49 23.13
CA ASP A 85 12.31 23.74 22.65
C ASP A 85 13.28 24.95 22.74
N GLY A 86 14.57 24.70 22.44
CA GLY A 86 15.64 25.69 22.49
C GLY A 86 16.27 25.92 23.87
N HIS A 87 15.77 25.24 24.92
CA HIS A 87 16.27 25.39 26.29
C HIS A 87 16.99 24.14 26.76
N PRO A 88 18.20 24.25 27.36
CA PRO A 88 18.87 23.13 27.99
C PRO A 88 18.06 22.59 29.18
N ILE A 89 17.82 21.26 29.19
CA ILE A 89 17.08 20.59 30.26
C ILE A 89 17.92 19.60 31.06
N ALA A 90 19.01 19.09 30.53
CA ALA A 90 19.91 18.18 31.20
C ALA A 90 21.34 18.29 30.69
N THR A 91 22.32 18.08 31.58
CA THR A 91 23.73 17.84 31.22
C THR A 91 24.10 16.45 31.73
N LEU A 92 24.63 15.61 30.88
CA LEU A 92 24.83 14.18 31.10
C LEU A 92 26.31 13.78 30.82
N PRO A 93 26.82 12.73 31.46
CA PRO A 93 28.18 12.27 31.24
C PRO A 93 28.42 11.72 29.82
N ALA A 94 29.68 11.58 29.46
CA ALA A 94 30.15 11.18 28.10
C ALA A 94 29.64 9.80 27.64
N ASP A 95 29.33 8.90 28.56
CA ASP A 95 28.84 7.56 28.31
C ASP A 95 27.30 7.50 28.22
N ALA A 96 26.59 8.59 28.50
CA ALA A 96 25.14 8.65 28.38
C ALA A 96 24.69 8.47 26.92
N ARG A 97 23.60 7.70 26.71
CA ARG A 97 22.99 7.43 25.41
C ARG A 97 21.50 7.70 25.40
N GLN A 98 20.95 8.11 26.52
CA GLN A 98 19.53 8.45 26.66
C GLN A 98 19.32 9.48 27.78
N HIS A 99 18.17 10.15 27.68
CA HIS A 99 17.62 11.02 28.70
C HIS A 99 16.13 10.77 28.81
N VAL A 100 15.61 10.70 30.03
CA VAL A 100 14.19 10.62 30.34
C VAL A 100 13.71 12.01 30.69
N ASP A 101 12.82 12.55 29.86
CA ASP A 101 12.24 13.88 30.06
C ASP A 101 10.81 13.74 30.60
N GLU A 102 10.66 14.07 31.88
CA GLU A 102 9.40 14.06 32.65
C GLU A 102 9.47 15.01 33.87
N PRO A 103 8.33 15.56 34.37
CA PRO A 103 6.98 15.40 33.84
C PRO A 103 6.70 16.35 32.66
N LEU A 104 5.95 15.86 31.67
CA LEU A 104 5.51 16.61 30.48
C LEU A 104 3.97 16.75 30.48
N LEU A 105 3.44 17.64 29.62
CA LEU A 105 2.00 17.77 29.40
C LEU A 105 1.49 16.72 28.40
N PRO A 106 0.32 16.11 28.62
CA PRO A 106 -0.28 15.18 27.69
C PRO A 106 -0.64 15.80 26.35
N ALA A 107 -0.49 15.03 25.27
CA ALA A 107 -0.81 15.43 23.91
C ALA A 107 -0.11 16.71 23.44
N GLN A 108 1.03 17.02 24.03
CA GLN A 108 1.87 18.18 23.69
C GLN A 108 3.08 17.74 22.85
N THR A 109 3.42 18.55 21.85
CA THR A 109 4.59 18.32 20.97
C THR A 109 5.79 19.07 21.51
N TYR A 110 6.94 18.41 21.54
CA TYR A 110 8.21 18.95 21.99
C TYR A 110 9.29 18.72 20.93
N ARG A 111 10.26 19.65 20.84
CA ARG A 111 11.42 19.55 19.96
C ARG A 111 12.65 19.28 20.80
N TYR A 112 13.47 18.32 20.36
CA TYR A 112 14.68 17.93 21.05
C TYR A 112 15.90 18.04 20.16
N GLN A 113 17.01 18.43 20.77
CA GLN A 113 18.33 18.43 20.18
C GLN A 113 19.34 17.92 21.22
N VAL A 114 20.32 17.16 20.79
CA VAL A 114 21.43 16.70 21.66
C VAL A 114 22.71 17.39 21.21
N VAL A 115 23.37 18.05 22.14
CA VAL A 115 24.62 18.77 21.90
C VAL A 115 25.75 18.05 22.64
N ALA A 116 26.72 17.49 21.91
CA ALA A 116 27.94 16.95 22.49
C ALA A 116 28.91 18.11 22.79
N GLN A 117 29.40 18.16 24.02
CA GLN A 117 30.54 19.00 24.41
C GLN A 117 31.79 18.15 24.28
N MET A 118 32.67 18.54 23.38
CA MET A 118 33.90 17.77 23.09
C MET A 118 35.02 18.14 24.06
N ALA A 119 35.97 17.22 24.26
CA ALA A 119 37.15 17.45 25.11
C ALA A 119 38.03 18.61 24.65
N ASP A 120 37.99 18.95 23.34
CA ASP A 120 38.67 20.09 22.74
C ASP A 120 37.94 21.44 22.94
N GLY A 121 36.84 21.45 23.71
CA GLY A 121 36.03 22.63 23.97
C GLY A 121 35.02 22.96 22.86
N THR A 122 34.99 22.25 21.76
CA THR A 122 33.99 22.46 20.69
C THR A 122 32.62 21.90 21.07
N ARG A 123 31.54 22.41 20.44
CA ARG A 123 30.19 21.92 20.60
C ARG A 123 29.65 21.38 19.26
N LYS A 124 29.08 20.19 19.30
CA LYS A 124 28.55 19.50 18.13
C LYS A 124 27.08 19.17 18.38
N ALA A 125 26.19 19.90 17.72
CA ALA A 125 24.73 19.75 17.87
C ALA A 125 24.16 18.79 16.82
N SER A 126 23.26 17.91 17.24
CA SER A 126 22.50 17.04 16.35
C SER A 126 21.46 17.83 15.52
N SER A 127 20.84 17.18 14.55
CA SER A 127 19.55 17.64 14.01
C SER A 127 18.50 17.65 15.12
N GLU A 128 17.50 18.53 14.96
CA GLU A 128 16.31 18.52 15.82
C GLU A 128 15.40 17.34 15.47
N VAL A 129 14.79 16.74 16.48
CA VAL A 129 13.73 15.74 16.36
C VAL A 129 12.50 16.18 17.13
N THR A 130 11.32 15.80 16.64
CA THR A 130 10.06 16.21 17.24
C THR A 130 9.28 14.98 17.65
N GLU A 131 8.70 15.00 18.86
CA GLU A 131 7.84 13.93 19.34
C GLU A 131 6.68 14.52 20.15
N ARG A 132 5.56 13.81 20.17
CA ARG A 132 4.37 14.19 20.90
C ARG A 132 4.07 13.19 22.00
N THR A 133 3.86 13.66 23.24
CA THR A 133 3.38 12.84 24.36
C THR A 133 2.04 12.19 24.03
N PHE A 134 1.75 11.04 24.62
CA PHE A 134 0.48 10.35 24.40
C PHE A 134 -0.69 11.20 24.88
N ARG A 135 -1.86 10.96 24.32
CA ARG A 135 -3.10 11.44 24.88
C ARG A 135 -3.43 10.68 26.16
N GLU A 136 -4.01 11.37 27.12
CA GLU A 136 -4.61 10.66 28.26
C GLU A 136 -5.76 9.78 27.79
N LEU A 137 -5.86 8.60 28.40
CA LEU A 137 -6.90 7.64 28.08
C LEU A 137 -8.16 7.96 28.87
N PRO A 138 -9.25 8.42 28.23
CA PRO A 138 -10.51 8.71 28.92
C PRO A 138 -11.19 7.42 29.36
N LYS A 139 -12.03 7.48 30.39
CA LYS A 139 -12.82 6.30 30.80
C LYS A 139 -13.80 5.85 29.71
N ARG A 140 -14.48 6.80 29.07
CA ARG A 140 -15.40 6.61 27.92
C ARG A 140 -15.39 7.84 27.03
N ILE A 141 -15.37 7.63 25.73
CA ILE A 141 -15.37 8.72 24.74
C ILE A 141 -16.04 8.24 23.45
N ARG A 142 -16.66 9.17 22.72
CA ARG A 142 -17.31 8.90 21.44
C ARG A 142 -16.58 9.60 20.27
N TYR A 143 -16.47 8.87 19.18
CA TYR A 143 -15.96 9.37 17.89
C TYR A 143 -16.90 8.98 16.74
N PRO A 144 -17.00 9.78 15.68
CA PRO A 144 -17.69 9.37 14.46
C PRO A 144 -17.04 8.09 13.87
N LEU A 145 -15.73 8.01 13.92
CA LEU A 145 -14.95 6.88 13.40
C LEU A 145 -13.90 6.41 14.41
N VAL A 146 -13.92 5.11 14.69
CA VAL A 146 -12.89 4.44 15.51
C VAL A 146 -12.13 3.45 14.62
N VAL A 147 -10.83 3.65 14.46
CA VAL A 147 -9.90 2.76 13.75
C VAL A 147 -9.07 2.02 14.78
N VAL A 148 -9.12 0.68 14.77
CA VAL A 148 -8.40 -0.18 15.71
C VAL A 148 -7.23 -0.87 15.00
N GLY A 149 -6.01 -0.59 15.44
CA GLY A 149 -4.74 -0.97 14.85
C GLY A 149 -4.11 0.18 14.05
N GLY A 150 -2.99 0.71 14.55
CA GLY A 150 -2.16 1.70 13.84
C GLY A 150 -1.25 1.07 12.78
N THR A 151 -1.70 -0.02 12.15
CA THR A 151 -1.03 -0.72 11.06
C THR A 151 -0.95 0.15 9.80
N ALA A 152 -0.27 -0.28 8.74
CA ALA A 152 -0.27 0.42 7.45
C ALA A 152 -1.71 0.70 6.97
N SER A 153 -2.58 -0.29 7.11
CA SER A 153 -4.00 -0.16 6.79
C SER A 153 -4.72 0.83 7.70
N GLY A 154 -4.48 0.80 9.02
CA GLY A 154 -5.11 1.73 9.96
C GLY A 154 -4.66 3.18 9.75
N VAL A 155 -3.39 3.41 9.43
CA VAL A 155 -2.87 4.73 9.03
C VAL A 155 -3.53 5.18 7.74
N GLY A 156 -3.62 4.30 6.73
CA GLY A 156 -4.32 4.59 5.47
C GLY A 156 -5.77 5.00 5.68
N ALA A 157 -6.48 4.28 6.55
CA ALA A 157 -7.88 4.55 6.89
C ALA A 157 -8.05 5.88 7.63
N ALA A 158 -7.26 6.11 8.67
CA ALA A 158 -7.34 7.31 9.48
C ALA A 158 -7.03 8.58 8.67
N VAL A 159 -5.94 8.57 7.90
CA VAL A 159 -5.52 9.70 7.07
C VAL A 159 -6.57 10.01 6.01
N THR A 160 -7.08 8.98 5.31
CA THR A 160 -8.08 9.21 4.25
C THR A 160 -9.39 9.74 4.82
N ALA A 161 -9.89 9.18 5.91
CA ALA A 161 -11.10 9.68 6.56
C ALA A 161 -10.92 11.11 7.10
N ALA A 162 -9.75 11.42 7.65
CA ALA A 162 -9.43 12.76 8.14
C ALA A 162 -9.39 13.81 7.01
N ARG A 163 -8.81 13.45 5.87
CA ARG A 163 -8.82 14.29 4.64
C ARG A 163 -10.23 14.53 4.11
N GLU A 164 -11.16 13.60 4.36
CA GLU A 164 -12.60 13.77 4.06
C GLU A 164 -13.37 14.52 5.18
N GLY A 165 -12.68 15.07 6.18
CA GLY A 165 -13.26 15.90 7.24
C GLY A 165 -13.77 15.14 8.47
N VAL A 166 -13.51 13.83 8.58
CA VAL A 166 -13.95 13.01 9.72
C VAL A 166 -12.97 13.09 10.87
N THR A 167 -13.46 13.25 12.10
CA THR A 167 -12.65 13.10 13.30
C THR A 167 -12.50 11.63 13.65
N VAL A 168 -11.25 11.17 13.82
CA VAL A 168 -10.90 9.76 13.96
C VAL A 168 -10.19 9.50 15.29
N ALA A 169 -10.61 8.44 16.02
CA ALA A 169 -9.77 7.81 17.03
C ALA A 169 -8.97 6.68 16.37
N LEU A 170 -7.65 6.76 16.43
CA LEU A 170 -6.73 5.69 15.99
C LEU A 170 -6.12 5.03 17.23
N LEU A 171 -6.42 3.74 17.43
CA LEU A 171 -6.02 2.97 18.61
C LEU A 171 -4.87 2.03 18.24
N GLU A 172 -3.72 2.15 18.93
CA GLU A 172 -2.53 1.36 18.62
C GLU A 172 -1.92 0.74 19.89
N GLN A 173 -1.57 -0.55 19.82
CA GLN A 173 -1.02 -1.30 20.96
C GLN A 173 0.46 -1.02 21.25
N THR A 174 1.20 -0.56 20.27
CA THR A 174 2.61 -0.14 20.43
C THR A 174 2.69 1.38 20.62
N ASN A 175 3.90 1.95 20.61
CA ASN A 175 4.12 3.39 20.48
C ASN A 175 4.58 3.79 19.08
N ARG A 176 4.33 2.94 18.06
CA ARG A 176 4.75 3.09 16.67
C ARG A 176 3.55 3.03 15.73
N LEU A 177 3.64 3.69 14.59
CA LEU A 177 2.62 3.66 13.54
C LEU A 177 3.15 2.93 12.30
N GLY A 178 2.23 2.29 11.56
CA GLY A 178 2.52 1.58 10.32
C GLY A 178 2.64 0.07 10.46
N GLY A 179 2.41 -0.49 11.66
CA GLY A 179 2.50 -1.93 11.87
C GLY A 179 3.90 -2.46 11.51
N MET A 180 3.98 -3.41 10.60
CA MET A 180 5.26 -4.02 10.23
C MET A 180 6.23 -3.06 9.53
N ILE A 181 5.77 -2.00 8.87
CA ILE A 181 6.63 -0.96 8.29
C ILE A 181 7.59 -0.36 9.33
N SER A 182 7.15 -0.20 10.57
CA SER A 182 7.94 0.37 11.67
C SER A 182 8.35 -0.66 12.72
N ASN A 183 7.98 -1.94 12.55
CA ASN A 183 8.23 -3.00 13.52
C ASN A 183 8.88 -4.26 12.92
N GLY A 184 9.65 -4.12 11.84
CA GLY A 184 10.46 -5.24 11.36
C GLY A 184 10.69 -5.30 9.86
N VAL A 185 9.67 -5.06 9.04
CA VAL A 185 9.83 -5.08 7.58
C VAL A 185 10.51 -3.81 7.11
N SER A 186 11.81 -3.90 6.86
CA SER A 186 12.65 -2.76 6.43
C SER A 186 12.80 -2.67 4.91
N LEU A 187 12.37 -3.71 4.20
CA LEU A 187 12.32 -3.79 2.74
C LEU A 187 10.87 -3.96 2.30
N THR A 188 10.42 -3.07 1.43
CA THR A 188 9.04 -3.11 0.96
C THR A 188 8.80 -4.28 0.02
N ASP A 189 7.82 -5.11 0.34
CA ASP A 189 7.34 -6.22 -0.47
C ASP A 189 6.48 -5.71 -1.64
N MET A 190 7.15 -5.30 -2.73
CA MET A 190 6.56 -4.84 -4.00
C MET A 190 7.52 -5.19 -5.15
N ARG A 191 7.02 -5.81 -6.22
CA ARG A 191 7.85 -6.21 -7.36
C ARG A 191 8.27 -5.03 -8.23
N ASN A 192 7.38 -4.09 -8.44
CA ASN A 192 7.63 -2.93 -9.29
C ASN A 192 7.35 -1.63 -8.53
N PRO A 193 8.40 -0.89 -8.12
CA PRO A 193 8.25 0.39 -7.44
C PRO A 193 7.41 1.44 -8.17
N ALA A 194 7.29 1.34 -9.51
CA ALA A 194 6.44 2.23 -10.29
C ALA A 194 4.94 2.02 -10.04
N ARG A 195 4.56 0.92 -9.38
CA ARG A 195 3.18 0.65 -8.93
C ARG A 195 2.86 1.23 -7.56
N SER A 196 3.84 1.84 -6.90
CA SER A 196 3.61 2.57 -5.66
C SER A 196 2.62 3.71 -5.92
N ASN A 197 1.60 3.83 -5.06
CA ASN A 197 0.50 4.76 -5.30
C ASN A 197 -0.20 5.15 -3.98
N GLY A 198 -1.05 6.15 -4.03
CA GLY A 198 -1.81 6.62 -2.87
C GLY A 198 -0.91 7.06 -1.72
N LEU A 199 -1.34 6.80 -0.48
CA LEU A 199 -0.61 7.19 0.72
C LEU A 199 0.74 6.46 0.86
N PHE A 200 0.84 5.23 0.33
CA PHE A 200 2.12 4.52 0.35
C PHE A 200 3.16 5.23 -0.53
N GLU A 201 2.75 5.81 -1.65
CA GLU A 201 3.64 6.64 -2.48
C GLU A 201 4.09 7.92 -1.76
N GLU A 202 3.20 8.55 -0.99
CA GLU A 202 3.57 9.72 -0.17
C GLU A 202 4.63 9.34 0.88
N PHE A 203 4.46 8.17 1.55
CA PHE A 203 5.44 7.61 2.48
C PHE A 203 6.76 7.30 1.77
N ARG A 204 6.72 6.58 0.64
CA ARG A 204 7.90 6.23 -0.15
C ARG A 204 8.69 7.48 -0.58
N ARG A 205 8.00 8.52 -1.04
CA ARG A 205 8.64 9.81 -1.38
C ARG A 205 9.22 10.52 -0.15
N ALA A 206 8.58 10.38 1.01
CA ALA A 206 9.14 10.90 2.26
C ALA A 206 10.43 10.17 2.65
N VAL A 207 10.49 8.84 2.51
CA VAL A 207 11.71 8.05 2.67
C VAL A 207 12.82 8.50 1.71
N GLN A 208 12.50 8.70 0.43
CA GLN A 208 13.46 9.20 -0.55
C GLN A 208 14.03 10.57 -0.16
N ARG A 209 13.18 11.50 0.29
CA ARG A 209 13.63 12.82 0.73
C ARG A 209 14.50 12.75 1.98
N TYR A 210 14.18 11.85 2.92
CA TYR A 210 14.96 11.69 4.14
C TYR A 210 16.38 11.23 3.87
N TYR A 211 16.56 10.20 3.03
CA TYR A 211 17.89 9.67 2.72
C TYR A 211 18.60 10.41 1.58
N GLY A 212 17.88 11.19 0.78
CA GLY A 212 18.42 11.86 -0.42
C GLY A 212 18.85 10.93 -1.55
N THR A 213 18.75 9.63 -1.37
CA THR A 213 19.17 8.58 -2.31
C THR A 213 18.20 7.40 -2.32
N GLY A 214 18.35 6.53 -3.33
CA GLY A 214 17.56 5.31 -3.45
C GLY A 214 16.14 5.53 -3.98
N ASN A 215 15.36 4.46 -4.01
CA ASN A 215 13.99 4.47 -4.53
C ASN A 215 12.90 4.54 -3.44
N GLY A 216 13.29 4.68 -2.17
CA GLY A 216 12.37 4.76 -1.04
C GLY A 216 11.73 3.43 -0.61
N MET A 217 12.22 2.29 -1.14
CA MET A 217 11.67 0.97 -0.84
C MET A 217 12.40 0.25 0.30
N ALA A 218 13.54 0.80 0.75
CA ALA A 218 14.30 0.32 1.88
C ALA A 218 14.49 1.45 2.90
N TYR A 219 14.29 1.17 4.16
CA TYR A 219 14.30 2.17 5.22
C TYR A 219 14.56 1.55 6.60
N GLU A 220 15.04 2.38 7.51
CA GLU A 220 15.16 2.03 8.92
C GLU A 220 13.79 2.08 9.61
N PRO A 221 13.44 1.11 10.45
CA PRO A 221 12.15 1.10 11.18
C PRO A 221 11.89 2.36 12.00
N ARG A 222 12.93 2.91 12.67
CA ARG A 222 12.82 4.18 13.41
C ARG A 222 12.48 5.36 12.51
N VAL A 223 13.06 5.42 11.31
CA VAL A 223 12.77 6.47 10.31
C VAL A 223 11.35 6.31 9.76
N ALA A 224 10.96 5.08 9.46
CA ALA A 224 9.60 4.80 9.02
C ALA A 224 8.55 5.23 10.05
N ASN A 225 8.77 4.92 11.34
CA ASN A 225 7.91 5.37 12.45
C ASN A 225 7.82 6.91 12.52
N MET A 226 8.96 7.58 12.46
CA MET A 226 9.02 9.05 12.46
C MET A 226 8.23 9.65 11.29
N LEU A 227 8.42 9.15 10.08
CA LEU A 227 7.75 9.65 8.88
C LEU A 227 6.25 9.39 8.91
N LEU A 228 5.80 8.22 9.35
CA LEU A 228 4.36 7.90 9.47
C LEU A 228 3.68 8.71 10.56
N LYS A 229 4.33 8.90 11.72
CA LYS A 229 3.85 9.84 12.75
C LYS A 229 3.75 11.26 12.19
N GLY A 230 4.74 11.70 11.40
CA GLY A 230 4.74 13.00 10.74
C GLY A 230 3.58 13.16 9.75
N ILE A 231 3.28 12.14 8.95
CA ILE A 231 2.12 12.14 8.04
C ILE A 231 0.82 12.27 8.83
N VAL A 232 0.65 11.48 9.89
CA VAL A 232 -0.57 11.51 10.74
C VAL A 232 -0.70 12.86 11.46
N ALA A 233 0.40 13.44 11.92
CA ALA A 233 0.40 14.72 12.64
C ALA A 233 -0.04 15.92 11.77
N GLN A 234 0.03 15.82 10.44
CA GLN A 234 -0.52 16.82 9.52
C GLN A 234 -2.06 16.92 9.58
N HIS A 235 -2.73 15.96 10.23
CA HIS A 235 -4.17 15.84 10.33
C HIS A 235 -4.63 15.98 11.80
N PRO A 236 -4.92 17.20 12.30
CA PRO A 236 -5.25 17.44 13.71
C PRO A 236 -6.54 16.75 14.18
N ASN A 237 -7.39 16.35 13.25
CA ASN A 237 -8.61 15.58 13.49
C ASN A 237 -8.36 14.06 13.63
N ILE A 238 -7.09 13.59 13.60
CA ILE A 238 -6.73 12.24 14.00
C ILE A 238 -6.23 12.27 15.47
N HIS A 239 -6.93 11.57 16.34
CA HIS A 239 -6.56 11.41 17.72
C HIS A 239 -5.97 10.02 17.94
N VAL A 240 -4.64 9.93 18.04
CA VAL A 240 -3.94 8.66 18.26
C VAL A 240 -3.88 8.36 19.75
N TYR A 241 -4.23 7.11 20.11
CA TYR A 241 -4.07 6.54 21.44
C TYR A 241 -3.11 5.34 21.34
N PHE A 242 -1.93 5.51 21.88
CA PHE A 242 -0.88 4.51 21.91
C PHE A 242 -0.95 3.63 23.16
N ARG A 243 -0.29 2.47 23.12
CA ARG A 243 -0.22 1.51 24.23
C ARG A 243 -1.60 1.04 24.69
N VAL A 244 -2.57 0.96 23.76
CA VAL A 244 -3.91 0.46 24.03
C VAL A 244 -4.21 -0.74 23.13
N ARG A 245 -4.63 -1.86 23.72
CA ARG A 245 -5.03 -3.05 22.95
C ARG A 245 -6.52 -3.36 23.14
N PRO A 246 -7.22 -3.78 22.11
CA PRO A 246 -8.63 -4.14 22.22
C PRO A 246 -8.76 -5.40 23.06
N VAL A 247 -9.80 -5.45 23.90
CA VAL A 247 -10.07 -6.61 24.76
C VAL A 247 -11.50 -7.13 24.64
N ALA A 248 -12.44 -6.31 24.15
CA ALA A 248 -13.83 -6.69 23.90
C ALA A 248 -14.54 -5.63 23.04
N VAL A 249 -15.75 -5.96 22.60
CA VAL A 249 -16.68 -5.02 21.96
C VAL A 249 -18.04 -5.05 22.64
N GLU A 250 -18.69 -3.89 22.72
CA GLU A 250 -20.13 -3.80 22.98
C GLU A 250 -20.87 -3.84 21.65
N ARG A 251 -21.87 -4.74 21.52
CA ARG A 251 -22.58 -4.93 20.27
C ARG A 251 -24.08 -5.10 20.47
N GLU A 252 -24.86 -4.67 19.48
CA GLU A 252 -26.30 -4.78 19.44
C GLU A 252 -26.78 -4.79 17.98
N ASP A 253 -27.69 -5.69 17.63
CA ASP A 253 -28.36 -5.77 16.31
C ASP A 253 -27.43 -5.72 15.11
N GLY A 254 -26.32 -6.49 15.15
CA GLY A 254 -25.32 -6.51 14.07
C GLY A 254 -24.50 -5.22 13.97
N ARG A 255 -24.53 -4.36 14.98
CA ARG A 255 -23.70 -3.14 15.09
C ARG A 255 -22.79 -3.25 16.28
N ILE A 256 -21.56 -2.81 16.13
CA ILE A 256 -20.67 -2.52 17.23
C ILE A 256 -21.05 -1.12 17.77
N ARG A 257 -21.21 -1.02 19.09
CA ARG A 257 -21.50 0.23 19.79
C ARG A 257 -20.23 0.85 20.35
N ALA A 258 -19.33 0.00 20.84
CA ALA A 258 -18.07 0.43 21.41
C ALA A 258 -17.00 -0.64 21.28
N VAL A 259 -15.75 -0.22 21.30
CA VAL A 259 -14.57 -1.06 21.52
C VAL A 259 -14.04 -0.78 22.93
N ILE A 260 -13.85 -1.84 23.71
CA ILE A 260 -13.21 -1.78 25.03
C ILE A 260 -11.73 -2.09 24.81
N VAL A 261 -10.88 -1.16 25.25
CA VAL A 261 -9.43 -1.32 25.22
C VAL A 261 -8.86 -1.42 26.62
N GLN A 262 -7.69 -2.04 26.72
CA GLN A 262 -6.85 -2.04 27.91
C GLN A 262 -5.63 -1.16 27.66
N ASP A 263 -5.40 -0.21 28.54
CA ASP A 263 -4.15 0.53 28.66
C ASP A 263 -3.03 -0.43 29.08
N MET A 264 -2.03 -0.57 28.26
CA MET A 264 -0.92 -1.51 28.49
C MET A 264 0.09 -1.00 29.53
N LEU A 265 0.05 0.29 29.86
CA LEU A 265 0.91 0.87 30.91
C LEU A 265 0.30 0.70 32.31
N THR A 266 -1.01 0.89 32.42
CA THR A 266 -1.71 0.94 33.74
C THR A 266 -2.65 -0.23 33.98
N GLY A 267 -2.97 -1.01 32.93
CA GLY A 267 -3.97 -2.08 32.97
C GLY A 267 -5.43 -1.59 33.01
N ARG A 268 -5.66 -0.26 33.08
CA ARG A 268 -7.02 0.32 33.08
C ARG A 268 -7.76 0.06 31.79
N LYS A 269 -9.08 -0.05 31.86
CA LYS A 269 -9.93 -0.17 30.68
C LYS A 269 -10.51 1.18 30.30
N ALA A 270 -10.65 1.38 28.98
CA ALA A 270 -11.33 2.52 28.37
C ALA A 270 -12.31 2.06 27.30
N ILE A 271 -13.34 2.86 27.05
CA ILE A 271 -14.43 2.55 26.15
C ILE A 271 -14.49 3.60 25.04
N PHE A 272 -14.33 3.16 23.81
CA PHE A 272 -14.44 4.00 22.60
C PHE A 272 -15.73 3.68 21.88
N GLU A 273 -16.70 4.56 22.01
CA GLU A 273 -17.96 4.51 21.25
C GLU A 273 -17.75 5.05 19.83
N GLY A 274 -18.46 4.48 18.85
CA GLY A 274 -18.35 4.91 17.47
C GLY A 274 -19.62 4.72 16.65
N ASP A 275 -19.76 5.53 15.62
CA ASP A 275 -20.80 5.34 14.61
C ASP A 275 -20.35 4.28 13.60
N ILE A 276 -19.08 4.33 13.19
CA ILE A 276 -18.42 3.37 12.29
C ILE A 276 -17.09 2.92 12.93
N PHE A 277 -16.73 1.66 12.72
CA PHE A 277 -15.50 1.05 13.15
C PHE A 277 -14.71 0.48 11.96
N ILE A 278 -13.38 0.63 12.00
CA ILE A 278 -12.49 -0.04 11.06
C ILE A 278 -11.60 -0.98 11.86
N ASP A 279 -11.72 -2.29 11.60
CA ASP A 279 -10.80 -3.30 12.10
C ASP A 279 -9.59 -3.37 11.18
N ALA A 280 -8.52 -2.73 11.63
CA ALA A 280 -7.21 -2.72 11.00
C ALA A 280 -6.19 -3.58 11.76
N THR A 281 -6.66 -4.42 12.70
CA THR A 281 -5.80 -5.37 13.42
C THR A 281 -5.37 -6.51 12.51
N PHE A 282 -4.21 -7.10 12.77
CA PHE A 282 -3.75 -8.27 12.02
C PHE A 282 -4.63 -9.50 12.28
N GLU A 283 -5.28 -9.55 13.43
CA GLU A 283 -6.05 -10.66 13.93
C GLU A 283 -7.53 -10.65 13.51
N GLY A 284 -8.07 -9.49 13.12
CA GLY A 284 -9.51 -9.32 12.85
C GLY A 284 -10.38 -9.47 14.10
N ASP A 285 -9.86 -9.05 15.27
CA ASP A 285 -10.51 -9.27 16.56
C ASP A 285 -11.84 -8.52 16.69
N ILE A 286 -11.88 -7.26 16.22
CA ILE A 286 -13.06 -6.40 16.37
C ILE A 286 -14.26 -6.96 15.58
N ALA A 287 -14.01 -7.35 14.35
CA ALA A 287 -15.05 -7.94 13.51
C ALA A 287 -15.50 -9.31 14.03
N ALA A 288 -14.57 -10.16 14.46
CA ALA A 288 -14.89 -11.48 15.00
C ALA A 288 -15.69 -11.39 16.31
N TRP A 289 -15.30 -10.53 17.25
CA TRP A 289 -16.04 -10.28 18.49
C TRP A 289 -17.39 -9.60 18.24
N GLY A 290 -17.48 -8.80 17.17
CA GLY A 290 -18.72 -8.23 16.65
C GLY A 290 -19.71 -9.27 16.13
N GLY A 291 -19.24 -10.48 15.81
CA GLY A 291 -20.07 -11.60 15.32
C GLY A 291 -19.93 -11.86 13.81
N ALA A 292 -18.94 -11.26 13.14
CA ALA A 292 -18.63 -11.62 11.76
C ALA A 292 -18.08 -13.07 11.69
N PRO A 293 -18.53 -13.89 10.72
CA PRO A 293 -17.92 -15.17 10.48
C PRO A 293 -16.50 -15.00 9.91
N PHE A 294 -15.63 -15.99 10.17
CA PHE A 294 -14.26 -15.96 9.71
C PHE A 294 -13.74 -17.35 9.37
N ARG A 295 -12.63 -17.39 8.64
CA ARG A 295 -11.82 -18.56 8.35
C ARG A 295 -10.50 -18.50 9.10
N VAL A 296 -9.94 -19.66 9.41
CA VAL A 296 -8.57 -19.86 9.91
C VAL A 296 -8.01 -21.08 9.20
N GLY A 297 -6.76 -21.02 8.76
CA GLY A 297 -6.08 -22.11 8.09
C GLY A 297 -6.33 -22.14 6.58
N ARG A 298 -6.13 -23.30 5.98
CA ARG A 298 -6.05 -23.46 4.53
C ARG A 298 -7.31 -24.08 3.95
N GLU A 299 -7.80 -23.54 2.84
CA GLU A 299 -8.82 -24.16 2.00
C GLU A 299 -8.26 -25.43 1.33
N PRO A 300 -9.13 -26.41 0.98
CA PRO A 300 -8.70 -27.54 0.16
C PRO A 300 -8.38 -27.10 -1.27
N ARG A 301 -7.49 -27.85 -1.93
CA ARG A 301 -7.15 -27.63 -3.35
C ARG A 301 -8.38 -27.75 -4.23
N SER A 302 -8.49 -26.84 -5.20
CA SER A 302 -9.57 -26.81 -6.18
C SER A 302 -9.07 -26.19 -7.50
N PRO A 303 -9.86 -26.23 -8.58
CA PRO A 303 -9.50 -25.51 -9.82
C PRO A 303 -9.28 -24.00 -9.64
N GLU A 304 -9.96 -23.38 -8.67
CA GLU A 304 -9.79 -21.96 -8.32
C GLU A 304 -8.61 -21.72 -7.36
N GLU A 305 -8.14 -22.77 -6.68
CA GLU A 305 -7.10 -22.77 -5.65
C GLU A 305 -6.09 -23.91 -5.90
N PRO A 306 -5.37 -23.92 -7.02
CA PRO A 306 -4.52 -25.05 -7.38
C PRO A 306 -3.31 -25.27 -6.45
N HIS A 307 -2.90 -24.25 -5.67
CA HIS A 307 -1.80 -24.35 -4.71
C HIS A 307 -2.28 -24.39 -3.24
N ALA A 308 -3.57 -24.56 -3.00
CA ALA A 308 -4.13 -24.62 -1.64
C ALA A 308 -3.93 -25.97 -0.94
N GLY A 309 -4.17 -25.94 0.36
CA GLY A 309 -4.17 -27.12 1.24
C GLY A 309 -2.77 -27.59 1.62
N HIS A 310 -2.67 -28.87 2.00
CA HIS A 310 -1.41 -29.50 2.35
C HIS A 310 -0.55 -29.67 1.08
N ILE A 311 0.61 -28.99 1.06
CA ILE A 311 1.42 -28.84 -0.14
C ILE A 311 2.93 -28.85 0.19
N TYR A 312 3.70 -29.63 -0.54
CA TYR A 312 5.14 -29.48 -0.69
C TYR A 312 5.41 -28.85 -2.06
N TYR A 313 6.11 -27.74 -2.10
CA TYR A 313 6.30 -26.96 -3.32
C TYR A 313 7.78 -26.76 -3.62
N ASP A 314 8.21 -27.24 -4.79
CA ASP A 314 9.55 -26.99 -5.34
C ASP A 314 9.55 -25.62 -6.04
N ARG A 315 10.03 -24.62 -5.31
CA ARG A 315 10.08 -23.23 -5.78
C ARG A 315 11.01 -23.04 -6.99
N ALA A 316 12.09 -23.83 -7.07
CA ALA A 316 13.07 -23.68 -8.15
C ALA A 316 12.51 -24.17 -9.49
N ASN A 317 11.71 -25.24 -9.47
CA ASN A 317 11.12 -25.86 -10.66
C ASN A 317 9.63 -25.58 -10.83
N ASP A 318 9.04 -24.74 -9.96
CA ASP A 318 7.62 -24.31 -10.01
C ASP A 318 6.65 -25.52 -10.07
N ARG A 319 6.81 -26.46 -9.17
CA ARG A 319 6.02 -27.71 -9.17
C ARG A 319 5.59 -28.17 -7.78
N ILE A 320 4.41 -28.76 -7.74
CA ILE A 320 3.90 -29.43 -6.55
C ILE A 320 4.54 -30.81 -6.48
N LEU A 321 5.11 -31.13 -5.32
CA LEU A 321 5.82 -32.40 -5.09
C LEU A 321 4.88 -33.53 -4.63
N PRO A 322 5.31 -34.82 -4.81
CA PRO A 322 4.64 -35.95 -4.23
C PRO A 322 4.44 -35.81 -2.71
N GLY A 323 3.40 -36.42 -2.17
CA GLY A 323 3.02 -36.27 -0.75
C GLY A 323 2.07 -35.08 -0.51
N SER A 324 1.91 -34.16 -1.46
CA SER A 324 0.98 -33.04 -1.38
C SER A 324 -0.47 -33.51 -1.53
N THR A 325 -1.18 -33.66 -0.41
CA THR A 325 -2.57 -34.20 -0.43
C THR A 325 -3.59 -33.17 -0.91
N GLY A 326 -3.30 -31.87 -0.85
CA GLY A 326 -4.24 -30.79 -1.14
C GLY A 326 -5.40 -30.66 -0.16
N LYS A 327 -5.39 -31.36 0.97
CA LYS A 327 -6.45 -31.29 1.99
C LYS A 327 -6.33 -29.96 2.75
N GLY A 328 -7.47 -29.28 2.96
CA GLY A 328 -7.54 -28.12 3.83
C GLY A 328 -7.37 -28.48 5.30
N ASP A 329 -6.92 -27.55 6.10
CA ASP A 329 -6.78 -27.67 7.55
C ASP A 329 -6.84 -26.32 8.26
N LYS A 330 -6.65 -26.29 9.59
CA LYS A 330 -6.66 -25.08 10.40
C LYS A 330 -5.28 -24.51 10.68
N ARG A 331 -4.25 -25.04 10.03
CA ARG A 331 -2.87 -24.57 10.22
C ARG A 331 -2.65 -23.27 9.45
N ILE A 332 -1.79 -22.44 10.00
CA ILE A 332 -1.44 -21.13 9.45
C ILE A 332 0.08 -21.03 9.28
N PRO A 333 0.57 -20.13 8.40
CA PRO A 333 2.00 -19.90 8.23
C PRO A 333 2.68 -19.52 9.53
N SER A 334 3.94 -19.90 9.68
CA SER A 334 4.75 -19.46 10.81
C SER A 334 4.84 -17.95 10.88
N TYR A 335 4.96 -17.43 12.09
CA TYR A 335 5.26 -16.03 12.36
C TYR A 335 6.77 -15.79 12.53
N ALA A 336 7.17 -14.56 12.82
CA ALA A 336 8.55 -14.20 13.11
C ALA A 336 8.63 -12.92 13.96
N ILE A 337 9.77 -12.73 14.61
CA ILE A 337 10.28 -11.42 15.03
C ILE A 337 11.44 -11.10 14.09
N LEU A 338 11.38 -9.99 13.37
CA LEU A 338 12.35 -9.62 12.35
C LEU A 338 13.42 -8.71 12.97
N LEU A 339 14.52 -9.31 13.41
CA LEU A 339 15.61 -8.56 14.03
C LEU A 339 16.31 -7.64 13.03
N ALA A 340 16.56 -6.40 13.44
CA ALA A 340 17.48 -5.50 12.76
C ALA A 340 18.88 -5.72 13.35
N VAL A 341 19.82 -6.15 12.50
CA VAL A 341 21.19 -6.39 12.91
C VAL A 341 22.17 -5.54 12.10
N LYS A 342 23.38 -5.37 12.64
CA LYS A 342 24.45 -4.60 12.03
C LYS A 342 25.78 -5.35 12.17
N ASP A 343 26.63 -5.18 11.17
CA ASP A 343 28.04 -5.57 11.25
C ASP A 343 28.85 -4.40 11.87
N TYR A 344 29.41 -4.66 13.04
CA TYR A 344 30.22 -3.67 13.80
C TYR A 344 31.70 -3.70 13.44
N GLY A 345 32.08 -4.53 12.46
CA GLY A 345 33.42 -4.64 11.93
C GLY A 345 34.31 -5.62 12.69
N PRO A 346 35.51 -5.85 12.14
CA PRO A 346 36.46 -6.82 12.71
C PRO A 346 36.87 -6.47 14.14
N GLY A 347 36.89 -7.49 15.02
CA GLY A 347 37.30 -7.34 16.42
C GLY A 347 36.19 -6.88 17.37
N ALA A 348 35.03 -6.47 16.87
CA ALA A 348 33.88 -6.21 17.73
C ALA A 348 33.31 -7.53 18.28
N ASP A 349 32.98 -7.53 19.57
CA ASP A 349 32.20 -8.60 20.20
C ASP A 349 30.83 -8.04 20.63
N LYS A 350 29.81 -8.43 19.90
CA LYS A 350 28.38 -8.07 20.14
C LYS A 350 27.56 -9.29 20.55
N THR A 351 28.22 -10.33 21.07
CA THR A 351 27.58 -11.56 21.51
C THR A 351 26.53 -11.26 22.56
N ILE A 352 25.30 -11.65 22.29
CA ILE A 352 24.20 -11.53 23.24
C ILE A 352 24.27 -12.67 24.27
N PRO A 353 23.68 -12.53 25.47
CA PRO A 353 23.49 -13.65 26.39
C PRO A 353 22.70 -14.76 25.74
N GLN A 354 22.98 -16.02 26.11
CA GLN A 354 22.25 -17.18 25.61
C GLN A 354 20.75 -17.01 25.92
N PRO A 355 19.89 -16.98 24.88
CA PRO A 355 18.45 -16.83 25.11
C PRO A 355 17.84 -18.06 25.78
N PRO A 356 16.72 -17.88 26.51
CA PRO A 356 15.92 -19.01 27.00
C PRO A 356 15.50 -19.93 25.86
N PHE A 357 15.45 -21.24 26.14
CA PHE A 357 15.06 -22.28 25.19
C PHE A 357 15.98 -22.44 23.97
N TYR A 358 17.21 -21.87 24.03
CA TYR A 358 18.19 -22.07 22.96
C TYR A 358 18.50 -23.55 22.79
N ASN A 359 18.39 -24.01 21.55
CA ASN A 359 18.87 -25.30 21.13
C ASN A 359 19.44 -25.14 19.72
N LYS A 360 20.76 -25.37 19.58
CA LYS A 360 21.47 -25.19 18.31
C LYS A 360 20.91 -26.05 17.17
N GLU A 361 20.34 -27.21 17.48
CA GLU A 361 19.75 -28.12 16.48
C GLU A 361 18.59 -27.48 15.72
N ASN A 362 17.97 -26.44 16.30
CA ASN A 362 16.93 -25.68 15.60
C ASN A 362 17.49 -24.86 14.42
N TYR A 363 18.81 -24.67 14.34
CA TYR A 363 19.47 -23.76 13.38
C TYR A 363 20.51 -24.45 12.51
N THR A 364 20.90 -25.72 12.79
CA THR A 364 22.02 -26.41 12.15
C THR A 364 21.73 -27.02 10.79
N ARG A 365 20.46 -27.24 10.45
CA ARG A 365 20.02 -27.90 9.21
C ARG A 365 19.50 -26.89 8.19
N THR A 366 20.34 -25.96 7.85
CA THR A 366 20.02 -24.97 6.83
C THR A 366 20.70 -25.32 5.51
N PRO A 367 20.09 -25.00 4.36
CA PRO A 367 20.69 -25.24 3.04
C PRO A 367 22.07 -24.59 2.85
N PRO A 368 22.89 -24.97 1.85
CA PRO A 368 24.28 -24.53 1.66
C PRO A 368 24.51 -23.01 1.56
N TRP A 369 23.47 -22.21 1.49
CA TRP A 369 23.48 -20.75 1.55
C TRP A 369 23.73 -20.17 2.96
N GLU A 370 23.73 -21.02 4.00
CA GLU A 370 24.06 -20.69 5.38
C GLU A 370 25.36 -19.94 5.59
N LYS A 371 26.33 -20.26 4.76
CA LYS A 371 27.71 -19.82 4.97
C LYS A 371 27.97 -18.38 4.56
N THR A 372 27.03 -17.69 3.86
CA THR A 372 27.36 -16.41 3.24
C THR A 372 26.35 -15.30 3.43
N TRP A 373 25.02 -15.54 3.46
CA TRP A 373 24.06 -14.44 3.48
C TRP A 373 22.75 -14.74 4.22
N ALA A 374 22.46 -15.95 4.57
CA ALA A 374 21.18 -16.34 5.20
C ALA A 374 20.91 -15.58 6.53
N TYR A 375 21.95 -15.13 7.19
CA TYR A 375 21.89 -14.30 8.40
C TYR A 375 21.88 -12.80 8.10
N LEU A 376 22.27 -12.36 6.89
CA LEU A 376 22.35 -10.96 6.47
C LEU A 376 21.38 -10.66 5.31
N TYR A 377 20.25 -11.31 5.31
CA TYR A 377 19.23 -11.09 4.28
C TYR A 377 18.62 -9.70 4.44
N GLY A 378 18.44 -9.01 3.31
CA GLY A 378 17.75 -7.73 3.29
C GLY A 378 18.54 -6.56 3.88
N ARG A 379 19.50 -6.03 3.12
CA ARG A 379 20.25 -4.83 3.49
C ARG A 379 19.40 -3.57 3.37
N PHE A 380 19.37 -2.74 4.41
CA PHE A 380 18.70 -1.45 4.43
C PHE A 380 19.63 -0.33 4.93
N PRO A 381 19.23 0.95 4.87
CA PRO A 381 20.08 2.07 5.25
C PRO A 381 20.69 1.95 6.64
N GLY A 382 21.81 2.65 6.87
CA GLY A 382 22.55 2.59 8.13
C GLY A 382 23.51 1.39 8.25
N GLY A 383 23.74 0.64 7.15
CA GLY A 383 24.57 -0.56 7.16
C GLY A 383 23.96 -1.72 7.93
N LYS A 384 22.65 -1.75 8.00
CA LYS A 384 21.86 -2.73 8.75
C LYS A 384 21.30 -3.80 7.84
N PHE A 385 20.88 -4.90 8.47
CA PHE A 385 20.30 -6.07 7.81
C PHE A 385 19.06 -6.54 8.57
N GLU A 386 18.08 -7.05 7.84
CA GLU A 386 16.89 -7.68 8.38
C GLU A 386 17.10 -9.20 8.41
N ILE A 387 16.91 -9.82 9.55
CA ILE A 387 16.86 -11.29 9.66
C ILE A 387 15.43 -11.74 9.39
N ASN A 388 15.18 -12.18 8.16
CA ASN A 388 13.86 -12.60 7.68
C ASN A 388 13.98 -13.87 6.81
N GLN A 389 12.89 -14.58 6.65
CA GLN A 389 12.69 -15.68 5.68
C GLN A 389 13.61 -16.91 5.79
N HIS A 390 14.39 -17.02 6.83
CA HIS A 390 15.20 -18.21 6.99
C HIS A 390 14.32 -19.36 7.51
N PRO A 391 14.27 -20.53 6.87
CA PRO A 391 13.39 -21.63 7.26
C PRO A 391 13.55 -22.09 8.71
N GLN A 392 14.74 -21.87 9.27
CA GLN A 392 15.10 -22.25 10.63
C GLN A 392 15.52 -21.07 11.51
N GLY A 393 15.77 -19.90 10.90
CA GLY A 393 16.25 -18.73 11.64
C GLY A 393 15.13 -17.93 12.30
N SER A 394 14.35 -17.24 11.49
CA SER A 394 13.27 -16.39 12.00
C SER A 394 11.92 -17.07 12.08
N ASN A 395 11.68 -18.10 11.27
CA ASN A 395 10.44 -18.86 11.28
C ASN A 395 10.43 -19.95 12.38
N LEU A 396 9.33 -20.10 13.06
CA LEU A 396 9.10 -21.17 14.02
C LEU A 396 7.70 -21.77 13.79
N PRO A 397 7.55 -22.65 12.80
CA PRO A 397 6.24 -23.21 12.46
C PRO A 397 5.73 -24.16 13.55
N GLY A 398 4.40 -24.22 13.67
CA GLY A 398 3.72 -25.19 14.53
C GLY A 398 3.29 -24.68 15.89
N ILE A 399 3.83 -23.55 16.38
CA ILE A 399 3.50 -23.06 17.74
C ILE A 399 2.38 -22.01 17.77
N ASN A 400 1.91 -21.56 16.62
CA ASN A 400 1.00 -20.42 16.48
C ASN A 400 -0.41 -20.79 15.99
N TYR A 401 -0.75 -22.05 15.90
CA TYR A 401 -2.06 -22.47 15.33
C TYR A 401 -3.26 -21.96 16.15
N ASP A 402 -3.12 -21.83 17.44
CA ASP A 402 -4.14 -21.30 18.35
C ASP A 402 -4.14 -19.76 18.44
N TYR A 403 -3.07 -19.09 17.98
CA TYR A 403 -2.92 -17.64 18.08
C TYR A 403 -4.13 -16.84 17.59
N PRO A 404 -4.75 -17.14 16.43
CA PRO A 404 -5.86 -16.35 15.91
C PRO A 404 -7.03 -16.22 16.89
N THR A 405 -7.29 -17.24 17.70
CA THR A 405 -8.43 -17.30 18.60
C THR A 405 -8.04 -17.29 20.09
N ALA A 406 -6.74 -17.23 20.38
CA ALA A 406 -6.20 -17.24 21.73
C ALA A 406 -6.51 -15.97 22.53
N SER A 407 -6.50 -16.09 23.85
CA SER A 407 -6.48 -14.92 24.75
C SER A 407 -5.21 -14.12 24.59
N TRP A 408 -5.21 -12.85 24.98
CA TRP A 408 -4.00 -12.02 24.95
C TRP A 408 -2.85 -12.62 25.74
N LYS A 409 -3.12 -13.22 26.92
CA LYS A 409 -2.08 -13.93 27.66
C LYS A 409 -1.37 -14.99 26.82
N ARG A 410 -2.16 -15.83 26.12
CA ARG A 410 -1.60 -16.89 25.25
C ARG A 410 -0.89 -16.32 24.03
N ARG A 411 -1.39 -15.25 23.45
CA ARG A 411 -0.73 -14.55 22.33
C ARG A 411 0.61 -13.95 22.77
N ASP A 412 0.67 -13.35 23.95
CA ASP A 412 1.90 -12.81 24.52
C ASP A 412 2.93 -13.93 24.78
N GLU A 413 2.50 -15.11 25.28
CA GLU A 413 3.36 -16.30 25.43
C GLU A 413 3.93 -16.79 24.08
N ILE A 414 3.10 -16.83 23.05
CA ILE A 414 3.54 -17.19 21.69
C ILE A 414 4.52 -16.17 21.15
N ALA A 415 4.24 -14.88 21.28
CA ALA A 415 5.13 -13.81 20.82
C ALA A 415 6.49 -13.87 21.52
N GLU A 416 6.51 -14.14 22.83
CA GLU A 416 7.74 -14.31 23.61
C GLU A 416 8.56 -15.52 23.13
N ARG A 417 7.92 -16.62 22.74
CA ARG A 417 8.59 -17.79 22.14
C ARG A 417 9.23 -17.45 20.80
N TYR A 418 8.57 -16.67 19.94
CA TYR A 418 9.14 -16.18 18.69
C TYR A 418 10.30 -15.24 18.92
N LYS A 419 10.22 -14.36 19.89
CA LYS A 419 11.31 -13.48 20.30
C LYS A 419 12.56 -14.25 20.69
N TRP A 420 12.41 -15.26 21.59
CA TRP A 420 13.52 -16.07 22.01
C TRP A 420 14.08 -16.93 20.88
N HIS A 421 13.24 -17.40 19.98
CA HIS A 421 13.71 -18.13 18.79
C HIS A 421 14.53 -17.23 17.86
N ALA A 422 14.10 -16.02 17.57
CA ALA A 422 14.84 -15.05 16.75
C ALA A 422 16.18 -14.66 17.38
N LEU A 423 16.20 -14.38 18.69
CA LEU A 423 17.43 -14.12 19.42
C LEU A 423 18.34 -15.35 19.48
N GLY A 424 17.77 -16.56 19.59
CA GLY A 424 18.53 -17.82 19.52
C GLY A 424 19.24 -17.99 18.18
N TYR A 425 18.62 -17.55 17.08
CA TYR A 425 19.27 -17.55 15.77
C TYR A 425 20.44 -16.57 15.71
N LEU A 426 20.29 -15.37 16.26
CA LEU A 426 21.39 -14.40 16.36
C LEU A 426 22.54 -14.98 17.24
N TYR A 427 22.20 -15.58 18.37
CA TYR A 427 23.19 -16.22 19.25
C TYR A 427 23.95 -17.35 18.52
N TYR A 428 23.22 -18.19 17.76
CA TYR A 428 23.83 -19.22 16.90
C TYR A 428 24.82 -18.63 15.88
N ILE A 429 24.45 -17.56 15.21
CA ILE A 429 25.32 -16.84 14.26
C ILE A 429 26.60 -16.37 14.97
N GLN A 430 26.47 -15.87 16.17
CA GLN A 430 27.60 -15.30 16.94
C GLN A 430 28.52 -16.40 17.51
N THR A 431 27.96 -17.47 18.03
CA THR A 431 28.71 -18.48 18.78
C THR A 431 29.10 -19.69 17.94
N GLU A 432 28.21 -20.27 17.14
CA GLU A 432 28.49 -21.46 16.35
C GLU A 432 29.14 -21.13 14.99
N LEU A 433 28.73 -20.00 14.38
CA LEU A 433 29.35 -19.51 13.14
C LEU A 433 30.53 -18.55 13.39
N GLY A 434 30.77 -18.16 14.64
CA GLY A 434 31.90 -17.29 15.05
C GLY A 434 31.76 -15.83 14.61
N LEU A 435 30.61 -15.36 14.19
CA LEU A 435 30.37 -14.00 13.67
C LEU A 435 29.99 -13.05 14.80
N LYS A 436 30.85 -12.93 15.81
CA LYS A 436 30.61 -12.11 16.99
C LYS A 436 30.45 -10.61 16.72
N ASN A 437 30.93 -10.14 15.59
CA ASN A 437 30.79 -8.76 15.12
C ASN A 437 29.38 -8.41 14.61
N ILE A 438 28.53 -9.40 14.37
CA ILE A 438 27.12 -9.17 14.04
C ILE A 438 26.33 -9.04 15.33
N GLY A 439 25.62 -7.94 15.49
CA GLY A 439 24.83 -7.66 16.70
C GLY A 439 23.52 -6.95 16.39
N LEU A 440 22.64 -6.83 17.39
CA LEU A 440 21.44 -6.01 17.28
C LEU A 440 21.82 -4.58 16.92
N ALA A 441 21.05 -3.95 16.04
CA ALA A 441 21.27 -2.55 15.69
C ALA A 441 20.92 -1.66 16.90
N GLU A 442 21.94 -1.00 17.45
CA GLU A 442 21.84 -0.25 18.70
C GLU A 442 21.01 1.03 18.61
N ASP A 443 20.64 1.43 17.41
CA ASP A 443 19.77 2.58 17.13
C ASP A 443 18.36 2.21 16.68
N GLU A 444 18.00 0.92 16.72
CA GLU A 444 16.64 0.45 16.48
C GLU A 444 16.01 -0.07 17.77
N TYR A 445 14.72 0.20 17.99
CA TYR A 445 13.91 -0.32 19.09
C TYR A 445 14.54 -0.12 20.49
N ARG A 446 15.16 1.04 20.73
CA ARG A 446 15.90 1.34 21.97
C ARG A 446 15.04 1.26 23.23
N ASP A 447 13.75 1.53 23.08
CA ASP A 447 12.72 1.42 24.12
C ASP A 447 12.28 -0.03 24.41
N ASN A 448 12.79 -1.02 23.66
CA ASN A 448 12.44 -2.43 23.79
C ASN A 448 13.69 -3.37 23.71
N GLY A 449 14.85 -2.90 24.17
CA GLY A 449 16.08 -3.70 24.18
C GLY A 449 16.60 -4.05 22.79
N ASN A 450 16.41 -3.18 21.80
CA ASN A 450 16.80 -3.31 20.40
C ASN A 450 16.10 -4.49 19.65
N VAL A 451 14.97 -4.96 20.18
CA VAL A 451 14.14 -6.01 19.57
C VAL A 451 12.80 -5.41 19.13
N PRO A 452 12.29 -5.74 17.96
CA PRO A 452 10.96 -5.29 17.51
C PRO A 452 9.88 -5.63 18.55
N PRO A 453 8.99 -4.69 18.90
CA PRO A 453 7.95 -4.93 19.89
C PRO A 453 6.76 -5.72 19.34
N GLN A 454 6.69 -5.96 18.04
CA GLN A 454 5.54 -6.57 17.38
C GLN A 454 5.90 -7.87 16.67
N LEU A 455 5.10 -8.90 16.91
CA LEU A 455 5.13 -10.16 16.18
C LEU A 455 4.67 -9.94 14.74
N TYR A 456 5.39 -10.49 13.76
CA TYR A 456 4.95 -10.52 12.37
C TYR A 456 3.85 -11.56 12.19
N VAL A 457 2.63 -11.16 12.41
CA VAL A 457 1.43 -11.97 12.16
C VAL A 457 1.15 -11.97 10.66
N ARG A 458 1.63 -13.01 9.96
CA ARG A 458 1.46 -13.14 8.51
C ARG A 458 0.02 -13.40 8.12
N GLU A 459 -0.64 -14.28 8.85
CA GLU A 459 -2.05 -14.61 8.69
C GLU A 459 -2.64 -15.02 10.05
N ALA A 460 -3.85 -14.54 10.34
CA ALA A 460 -4.62 -14.97 11.49
C ALA A 460 -6.04 -15.36 11.06
N ARG A 461 -7.08 -14.66 11.52
CA ARG A 461 -8.41 -14.81 10.94
C ARG A 461 -8.45 -14.12 9.56
N ARG A 462 -9.25 -14.66 8.68
CA ARG A 462 -9.69 -14.00 7.45
C ARG A 462 -11.20 -13.84 7.55
N ILE A 463 -11.64 -12.60 7.77
CA ILE A 463 -13.06 -12.29 8.02
C ILE A 463 -13.86 -12.51 6.75
N MET A 464 -14.97 -13.21 6.84
CA MET A 464 -15.82 -13.47 5.67
C MET A 464 -16.56 -12.19 5.27
N GLY A 465 -16.31 -11.74 4.06
CA GLY A 465 -16.88 -10.55 3.45
C GLY A 465 -17.89 -10.89 2.34
N HIS A 466 -18.48 -9.84 1.77
CA HIS A 466 -19.40 -9.95 0.64
C HIS A 466 -18.75 -10.51 -0.64
N VAL A 467 -17.44 -10.37 -0.78
CA VAL A 467 -16.61 -10.99 -1.80
C VAL A 467 -15.53 -11.82 -1.13
N LEU A 468 -15.26 -13.01 -1.65
CA LEU A 468 -14.11 -13.83 -1.30
C LEU A 468 -13.10 -13.75 -2.45
N MET A 469 -11.93 -13.14 -2.21
CA MET A 469 -10.85 -13.14 -3.20
C MET A 469 -10.07 -14.44 -3.12
N ASN A 470 -9.82 -15.09 -4.26
CA ASN A 470 -9.18 -16.38 -4.36
C ASN A 470 -7.92 -16.33 -5.26
N GLN A 471 -7.17 -17.45 -5.34
CA GLN A 471 -5.97 -17.54 -6.14
C GLN A 471 -6.21 -17.19 -7.61
N SER A 472 -7.33 -17.66 -8.19
CA SER A 472 -7.65 -17.40 -9.60
C SER A 472 -7.97 -15.92 -9.87
N ASP A 473 -8.49 -15.18 -8.89
CA ASP A 473 -8.71 -13.73 -9.01
C ASP A 473 -7.35 -12.98 -9.11
N VAL A 474 -6.30 -13.50 -8.48
CA VAL A 474 -4.94 -12.98 -8.61
C VAL A 474 -4.29 -13.44 -9.93
N TRP A 475 -4.29 -14.74 -10.18
CA TRP A 475 -3.61 -15.33 -11.32
C TRP A 475 -4.20 -14.89 -12.67
N LYS A 476 -5.54 -14.86 -12.76
CA LYS A 476 -6.29 -14.50 -13.98
C LYS A 476 -6.80 -13.06 -13.93
N ALA A 477 -6.08 -12.16 -13.26
CA ALA A 477 -6.55 -10.80 -13.01
C ALA A 477 -6.88 -10.02 -14.28
N ARG A 478 -6.21 -10.30 -15.40
CA ARG A 478 -6.51 -9.66 -16.70
C ARG A 478 -7.80 -10.17 -17.35
N GLU A 479 -8.21 -11.40 -17.03
CA GLU A 479 -9.43 -12.03 -17.52
C GLU A 479 -10.61 -11.74 -16.58
N ARG A 480 -10.32 -11.50 -15.31
CA ARG A 480 -11.28 -11.29 -14.22
C ARG A 480 -11.23 -9.85 -13.70
N LEU A 481 -11.49 -8.90 -14.57
CA LEU A 481 -11.50 -7.49 -14.19
C LEU A 481 -12.48 -7.23 -13.03
N ARG A 482 -12.06 -6.31 -12.16
CA ARG A 482 -12.83 -5.89 -10.98
C ARG A 482 -13.30 -4.44 -11.13
N PRO A 483 -14.53 -4.21 -11.64
CA PRO A 483 -15.09 -2.86 -11.74
C PRO A 483 -15.19 -2.14 -10.39
N ASP A 484 -15.27 -2.91 -9.30
CA ASP A 484 -15.28 -2.48 -7.90
C ASP A 484 -13.86 -2.37 -7.28
N SER A 485 -12.81 -2.37 -8.11
CA SER A 485 -11.41 -2.26 -7.65
C SER A 485 -11.17 -1.06 -6.76
N ILE A 486 -10.44 -1.27 -5.65
CA ILE A 486 -10.05 -0.23 -4.68
C ILE A 486 -8.54 -0.09 -4.51
N ALA A 487 -7.77 -1.00 -5.06
CA ALA A 487 -6.32 -1.04 -5.02
C ALA A 487 -5.78 -1.99 -6.08
N ILE A 488 -4.48 -1.92 -6.32
CA ILE A 488 -3.71 -2.92 -7.06
C ILE A 488 -2.64 -3.54 -6.17
N GLY A 489 -2.28 -4.79 -6.44
CA GLY A 489 -1.14 -5.47 -5.84
C GLY A 489 -0.30 -6.17 -6.90
N ASP A 490 0.94 -6.57 -6.54
CA ASP A 490 1.87 -7.20 -7.49
C ASP A 490 2.93 -8.11 -6.86
N TYR A 491 2.94 -8.22 -5.54
CA TYR A 491 3.87 -9.12 -4.87
C TYR A 491 3.41 -10.59 -5.04
N PRO A 492 4.31 -11.54 -5.23
CA PRO A 492 3.93 -12.95 -5.36
C PRO A 492 3.06 -13.43 -4.22
N MET A 493 2.07 -14.27 -4.52
CA MET A 493 1.39 -15.03 -3.49
C MET A 493 2.43 -15.83 -2.73
N ASP A 494 2.57 -15.54 -1.43
CA ASP A 494 3.67 -15.97 -0.58
C ASP A 494 3.14 -16.56 0.73
N SER A 495 3.54 -17.78 1.03
CA SER A 495 3.28 -18.45 2.30
C SER A 495 4.57 -19.01 2.86
N HIS A 496 4.72 -18.90 4.17
CA HIS A 496 5.81 -19.50 4.91
C HIS A 496 5.42 -20.88 5.42
N ALA A 497 6.43 -21.69 5.76
CA ALA A 497 6.22 -23.05 6.24
C ALA A 497 5.18 -23.13 7.36
N VAL A 498 4.29 -24.07 7.24
CA VAL A 498 3.19 -24.31 8.18
C VAL A 498 3.59 -25.35 9.22
N GLN A 499 4.46 -26.28 8.84
CA GLN A 499 5.04 -27.30 9.72
C GLN A 499 6.57 -27.23 9.69
N PRO A 500 7.24 -27.70 10.76
CA PRO A 500 8.68 -27.91 10.74
C PRO A 500 9.08 -28.82 9.57
N LYS A 501 10.17 -28.46 8.88
CA LYS A 501 10.75 -29.29 7.82
C LYS A 501 11.40 -30.53 8.44
N THR A 502 11.09 -31.69 7.92
CA THR A 502 11.60 -32.98 8.41
C THR A 502 12.45 -33.71 7.37
N ASP A 503 12.13 -33.55 6.08
CA ASP A 503 12.88 -34.13 4.96
C ASP A 503 13.77 -33.03 4.33
N TRP A 504 15.04 -33.05 4.65
CA TRP A 504 16.03 -32.08 4.21
C TRP A 504 16.61 -32.35 2.82
N ASP A 505 16.37 -33.57 2.28
CA ASP A 505 16.76 -33.91 0.92
C ASP A 505 15.70 -33.49 -0.10
N SER A 506 14.49 -33.17 0.37
CA SER A 506 13.43 -32.62 -0.46
C SER A 506 13.74 -31.18 -0.89
N PRO A 507 13.46 -30.79 -2.15
CA PRO A 507 13.72 -29.44 -2.66
C PRO A 507 12.72 -28.39 -2.18
N ASP A 508 11.67 -28.74 -1.41
CA ASP A 508 10.79 -27.76 -0.81
C ASP A 508 11.44 -27.01 0.36
N MET A 509 10.89 -25.86 0.73
CA MET A 509 11.37 -25.08 1.86
C MET A 509 10.66 -25.43 3.18
N GLY A 510 9.66 -26.29 3.14
CA GLY A 510 8.81 -26.72 4.23
C GLY A 510 7.38 -26.89 3.78
N GLU A 511 6.60 -27.74 4.49
CA GLU A 511 5.20 -27.95 4.14
C GLU A 511 4.39 -26.66 4.25
N GLY A 512 3.66 -26.31 3.19
CA GLY A 512 2.86 -25.09 3.08
C GLY A 512 3.64 -23.86 2.66
N GLU A 513 4.95 -23.95 2.41
CA GLU A 513 5.74 -22.82 1.92
C GLU A 513 5.72 -22.77 0.38
N PHE A 514 5.36 -21.62 -0.15
CA PHE A 514 5.38 -21.32 -1.58
C PHE A 514 5.63 -19.85 -1.86
N TRP A 515 6.12 -19.53 -3.05
CA TRP A 515 6.28 -18.18 -3.57
C TRP A 515 5.97 -18.17 -5.06
N LEU A 516 4.73 -17.82 -5.40
CA LEU A 516 4.13 -18.08 -6.70
C LEU A 516 4.35 -16.90 -7.68
N VAL A 517 5.59 -16.65 -8.06
CA VAL A 517 5.97 -15.53 -8.96
C VAL A 517 5.27 -15.61 -10.30
N LYS A 518 5.25 -16.80 -10.91
CA LYS A 518 4.67 -17.05 -12.22
C LYS A 518 3.15 -16.85 -12.24
N TYR A 519 2.51 -17.10 -11.11
CA TYR A 519 1.05 -17.03 -10.95
C TYR A 519 0.58 -15.70 -10.34
N THR A 520 1.46 -14.72 -10.21
CA THR A 520 1.09 -13.42 -9.65
C THR A 520 1.48 -12.29 -10.61
N PRO A 521 0.62 -11.97 -11.61
CA PRO A 521 0.70 -10.68 -12.30
C PRO A 521 0.31 -9.57 -11.33
N TRP A 522 0.33 -8.29 -11.77
CA TRP A 522 -0.40 -7.27 -11.02
C TRP A 522 -1.91 -7.59 -11.08
N TYR A 523 -2.61 -7.30 -9.98
CA TYR A 523 -4.01 -7.67 -9.82
C TYR A 523 -4.81 -6.54 -9.14
N GLN A 524 -6.13 -6.58 -9.29
CA GLN A 524 -7.07 -5.66 -8.69
C GLN A 524 -7.65 -6.22 -7.40
N VAL A 525 -7.88 -5.35 -6.42
CA VAL A 525 -8.49 -5.69 -5.12
C VAL A 525 -9.94 -5.23 -5.09
N PRO A 526 -10.92 -6.12 -4.93
CA PRO A 526 -12.34 -5.76 -4.93
C PRO A 526 -12.76 -5.13 -3.60
N PHE A 527 -13.66 -4.13 -3.64
CA PHE A 527 -14.17 -3.45 -2.43
C PHE A 527 -14.89 -4.39 -1.46
N GLY A 528 -15.63 -5.36 -1.97
CA GLY A 528 -16.43 -6.28 -1.16
C GLY A 528 -15.66 -7.15 -0.17
N ILE A 529 -14.32 -7.29 -0.32
CA ILE A 529 -13.50 -8.00 0.67
C ILE A 529 -13.36 -7.25 2.00
N LEU A 530 -13.60 -5.93 2.01
CA LEU A 530 -13.55 -5.10 3.22
C LEU A 530 -14.86 -5.09 4.01
N LEU A 531 -15.95 -5.62 3.44
CA LEU A 531 -17.31 -5.55 3.96
C LEU A 531 -17.68 -6.86 4.67
N PRO A 532 -17.57 -6.95 6.02
CA PRO A 532 -17.83 -8.19 6.74
C PRO A 532 -19.31 -8.58 6.69
N LEU A 533 -19.55 -9.87 6.57
CA LEU A 533 -20.90 -10.41 6.71
C LEU A 533 -21.44 -10.20 8.14
N ARG A 534 -22.74 -10.03 8.28
CA ARG A 534 -23.48 -9.87 9.55
C ARG A 534 -23.19 -8.58 10.32
N LEU A 535 -22.25 -7.74 9.89
CA LEU A 535 -21.97 -6.45 10.54
C LEU A 535 -22.42 -5.29 9.65
N ARG A 536 -22.97 -4.27 10.29
CA ARG A 536 -23.61 -3.14 9.62
C ARG A 536 -22.75 -1.88 9.58
N ASN A 537 -21.89 -1.68 10.57
CA ASN A 537 -21.09 -0.47 10.74
C ASN A 537 -19.60 -0.76 10.94
N VAL A 538 -19.12 -1.87 10.39
CA VAL A 538 -17.72 -2.28 10.48
C VAL A 538 -17.15 -2.45 9.07
N LEU A 539 -15.90 -2.03 8.90
CA LEU A 539 -15.05 -2.35 7.75
C LEU A 539 -13.82 -3.12 8.27
N VAL A 540 -13.32 -4.07 7.50
CA VAL A 540 -12.10 -4.83 7.82
C VAL A 540 -11.08 -4.53 6.74
N SER A 541 -9.94 -3.96 7.12
CA SER A 541 -8.96 -3.49 6.14
C SER A 541 -7.62 -4.22 6.18
N THR A 542 -7.45 -5.17 7.12
CA THR A 542 -6.24 -6.01 7.24
C THR A 542 -6.57 -7.50 7.15
N ALA A 543 -7.41 -8.01 8.04
CA ALA A 543 -7.84 -9.42 8.07
C ALA A 543 -9.00 -9.69 7.08
N VAL A 544 -8.80 -9.29 5.82
CA VAL A 544 -9.83 -9.22 4.77
C VAL A 544 -10.33 -10.58 4.30
N SER A 545 -11.43 -10.57 3.53
CA SER A 545 -12.05 -11.77 2.97
C SER A 545 -11.27 -12.31 1.77
N ALA A 546 -10.40 -13.26 2.03
CA ALA A 546 -9.60 -13.95 1.02
C ALA A 546 -9.39 -15.43 1.39
N THR A 547 -9.00 -16.25 0.43
CA THR A 547 -8.45 -17.58 0.68
C THR A 547 -7.02 -17.46 1.22
N HIS A 548 -6.48 -18.54 1.81
CA HIS A 548 -5.11 -18.58 2.28
C HIS A 548 -4.09 -18.16 1.21
N VAL A 549 -4.22 -18.74 0.01
CA VAL A 549 -3.27 -18.47 -1.09
C VAL A 549 -3.35 -17.00 -1.55
N ALA A 550 -4.55 -16.48 -1.79
CA ALA A 550 -4.74 -15.09 -2.19
C ALA A 550 -4.31 -14.11 -1.10
N TYR A 551 -4.54 -14.46 0.18
CA TYR A 551 -4.11 -13.62 1.29
C TYR A 551 -2.58 -13.45 1.35
N GLY A 552 -1.83 -14.44 0.85
CA GLY A 552 -0.37 -14.40 0.76
C GLY A 552 0.20 -13.19 0.00
N THR A 553 -0.58 -12.55 -0.88
CA THR A 553 -0.19 -11.30 -1.55
C THR A 553 -0.92 -10.07 -1.00
N LEU A 554 -2.16 -10.21 -0.52
CA LEU A 554 -2.94 -9.11 0.06
C LEU A 554 -2.36 -8.60 1.39
N ARG A 555 -1.57 -9.44 2.08
CA ARG A 555 -0.95 -9.11 3.36
C ARG A 555 0.25 -8.16 3.25
N MET A 556 0.67 -7.74 2.06
CA MET A 556 1.80 -6.84 1.86
C MET A 556 1.43 -5.41 2.21
N GLU A 557 2.33 -4.69 2.86
CA GLU A 557 2.04 -3.39 3.49
C GLU A 557 1.58 -2.29 2.52
N PRO A 558 2.09 -2.21 1.26
CA PRO A 558 1.58 -1.23 0.28
C PRO A 558 0.11 -1.46 -0.05
N VAL A 559 -0.28 -2.71 -0.30
CA VAL A 559 -1.69 -3.07 -0.60
C VAL A 559 -2.57 -2.84 0.63
N ARG A 560 -2.09 -3.21 1.83
CA ARG A 560 -2.80 -2.94 3.09
C ARG A 560 -3.07 -1.46 3.28
N MET A 561 -2.10 -0.59 3.01
CA MET A 561 -2.28 0.86 3.15
C MET A 561 -3.38 1.37 2.21
N ASN A 562 -3.42 0.90 0.96
CA ASN A 562 -4.46 1.28 0.00
C ASN A 562 -5.84 0.69 0.36
N MET A 563 -5.91 -0.56 0.88
CA MET A 563 -7.16 -1.11 1.44
C MET A 563 -7.65 -0.27 2.62
N GLY A 564 -6.73 0.20 3.46
CA GLY A 564 -7.03 1.16 4.52
C GLY A 564 -7.61 2.46 3.98
N GLN A 565 -7.01 3.05 2.96
CA GLN A 565 -7.55 4.25 2.31
C GLN A 565 -8.99 4.04 1.81
N ALA A 566 -9.27 2.88 1.22
CA ALA A 566 -10.61 2.53 0.77
C ALA A 566 -11.61 2.40 1.93
N ALA A 567 -11.20 1.78 3.04
CA ALA A 567 -12.02 1.68 4.24
C ALA A 567 -12.30 3.06 4.85
N GLY A 568 -11.29 3.94 4.92
CA GLY A 568 -11.44 5.32 5.38
C GLY A 568 -12.38 6.15 4.49
N ALA A 569 -12.25 6.01 3.17
CA ALA A 569 -13.13 6.64 2.19
C ALA A 569 -14.59 6.18 2.35
N ALA A 570 -14.80 4.86 2.44
CA ALA A 570 -16.13 4.28 2.63
C ALA A 570 -16.76 4.71 3.96
N ALA A 571 -15.98 4.75 5.05
CA ALA A 571 -16.45 5.22 6.34
C ALA A 571 -16.86 6.70 6.28
N ALA A 572 -16.04 7.56 5.68
CA ALA A 572 -16.34 8.99 5.55
C ALA A 572 -17.60 9.23 4.72
N LEU A 573 -17.77 8.52 3.61
CA LEU A 573 -18.98 8.58 2.79
C LEU A 573 -20.21 8.07 3.57
N ALA A 574 -20.08 6.95 4.28
CA ALA A 574 -21.16 6.40 5.06
C ALA A 574 -21.65 7.35 6.16
N LEU A 575 -20.71 8.03 6.85
CA LEU A 575 -21.02 9.06 7.83
C LEU A 575 -21.70 10.28 7.17
N ARG A 576 -21.18 10.74 6.03
CA ARG A 576 -21.73 11.89 5.27
C ARG A 576 -23.15 11.65 4.82
N TYR A 577 -23.48 10.45 4.38
CA TYR A 577 -24.81 10.09 3.89
C TYR A 577 -25.71 9.46 4.97
N GLY A 578 -25.25 9.32 6.20
CA GLY A 578 -26.03 8.71 7.30
C GLY A 578 -26.42 7.25 7.03
N THR A 579 -25.55 6.48 6.39
CA THR A 579 -25.83 5.11 5.95
C THR A 579 -24.80 4.09 6.40
N GLU A 580 -24.96 2.84 6.02
CA GLU A 580 -24.01 1.76 6.31
C GLU A 580 -22.91 1.68 5.24
N PRO A 581 -21.65 1.33 5.57
CA PRO A 581 -20.57 1.20 4.59
C PRO A 581 -20.90 0.30 3.40
N LYS A 582 -21.60 -0.81 3.60
CA LYS A 582 -21.99 -1.72 2.51
C LYS A 582 -23.02 -1.11 1.54
N ARG A 583 -23.69 -0.01 1.93
CA ARG A 583 -24.62 0.71 1.08
C ARG A 583 -23.96 1.78 0.23
N ILE A 584 -22.68 2.04 0.46
CA ILE A 584 -21.90 2.97 -0.37
C ILE A 584 -21.49 2.27 -1.65
N PRO A 585 -21.89 2.75 -2.83
CA PRO A 585 -21.44 2.20 -4.10
C PRO A 585 -19.92 2.29 -4.23
N SER A 586 -19.27 1.25 -4.73
CA SER A 586 -17.82 1.20 -4.94
C SER A 586 -17.33 2.39 -5.77
N ARG A 587 -18.11 2.86 -6.75
CA ARG A 587 -17.77 4.03 -7.58
C ARG A 587 -17.53 5.30 -6.76
N LEU A 588 -18.29 5.54 -5.68
CA LEU A 588 -18.06 6.73 -4.82
C LEU A 588 -16.78 6.58 -3.99
N VAL A 589 -16.48 5.36 -3.52
CA VAL A 589 -15.20 5.06 -2.86
C VAL A 589 -14.05 5.31 -3.84
N GLN A 590 -14.17 4.83 -5.07
CA GLN A 590 -13.19 5.04 -6.14
C GLN A 590 -12.94 6.52 -6.44
N GLU A 591 -13.99 7.36 -6.46
CA GLU A 591 -13.86 8.81 -6.65
C GLU A 591 -12.98 9.46 -5.57
N VAL A 592 -13.14 9.02 -4.32
CA VAL A 592 -12.28 9.49 -3.22
C VAL A 592 -10.85 9.00 -3.41
N LEU A 593 -10.66 7.72 -3.70
CA LEU A 593 -9.35 7.09 -3.89
C LEU A 593 -8.57 7.74 -5.04
N LEU A 594 -9.23 7.98 -6.16
CA LEU A 594 -8.62 8.60 -7.34
C LEU A 594 -8.16 10.04 -7.08
N ARG A 595 -8.83 10.78 -6.18
CA ARG A 595 -8.36 12.12 -5.74
C ARG A 595 -7.04 12.04 -4.98
N TYR A 596 -6.77 10.93 -4.32
CA TYR A 596 -5.54 10.68 -3.56
C TYR A 596 -4.52 9.81 -4.31
N GLY A 597 -4.67 9.70 -5.64
CA GLY A 597 -3.70 9.02 -6.49
C GLY A 597 -3.64 7.51 -6.35
N VAL A 598 -4.70 6.87 -5.81
CA VAL A 598 -4.77 5.40 -5.73
C VAL A 598 -5.07 4.81 -7.10
N TYR A 599 -4.32 3.77 -7.48
CA TYR A 599 -4.52 3.08 -8.75
C TYR A 599 -5.62 2.02 -8.62
N LEU A 600 -6.56 2.05 -9.56
CA LEU A 600 -7.60 1.02 -9.72
C LEU A 600 -7.22 0.00 -10.79
N TYR A 601 -6.29 0.36 -11.66
CA TYR A 601 -5.77 -0.40 -12.77
C TYR A 601 -4.31 0.02 -13.04
N TRP A 602 -3.53 -0.81 -13.71
CA TRP A 602 -2.13 -0.50 -13.99
C TRP A 602 -1.84 -0.30 -15.47
N PHE A 603 -1.31 0.87 -15.79
CA PHE A 603 -0.61 1.16 -17.05
C PHE A 603 0.79 1.69 -16.75
N PRO A 604 1.83 1.25 -17.47
CA PRO A 604 3.20 1.68 -17.21
C PRO A 604 3.46 3.16 -17.56
N ASP A 605 2.57 3.79 -18.30
CA ASP A 605 2.66 5.17 -18.78
C ASP A 605 1.58 6.10 -18.21
N VAL A 606 0.90 5.67 -17.14
CA VAL A 606 -0.11 6.48 -16.45
C VAL A 606 0.24 6.59 -14.97
N THR A 607 0.51 7.80 -14.51
CA THR A 607 0.77 8.14 -13.10
C THR A 607 -0.33 9.04 -12.54
N ALA A 608 -0.31 9.29 -11.25
CA ALA A 608 -1.28 10.19 -10.61
C ALA A 608 -1.22 11.64 -11.17
N GLU A 609 -0.09 12.02 -11.75
CA GLU A 609 0.13 13.32 -12.39
C GLU A 609 -0.31 13.35 -13.87
N THR A 610 -0.62 12.18 -14.45
CA THR A 610 -1.06 12.09 -15.84
C THR A 610 -2.38 12.83 -16.05
N ARG A 611 -2.45 13.66 -17.08
CA ARG A 611 -3.70 14.31 -17.50
C ARG A 611 -4.79 13.26 -17.73
N GLY A 612 -5.93 13.43 -17.09
CA GLY A 612 -7.04 12.47 -17.18
C GLY A 612 -6.87 11.21 -16.31
N PHE A 613 -5.88 11.15 -15.43
CA PHE A 613 -5.63 10.01 -14.55
C PHE A 613 -6.91 9.37 -13.98
N ARG A 614 -7.78 10.18 -13.36
CA ARG A 614 -9.02 9.67 -12.74
C ARG A 614 -9.93 8.96 -13.74
N ALA A 615 -10.10 9.56 -14.89
CA ALA A 615 -10.93 9.00 -15.97
C ALA A 615 -10.33 7.70 -16.51
N ILE A 616 -9.02 7.71 -16.79
CA ILE A 616 -8.30 6.56 -17.31
C ILE A 616 -8.42 5.38 -16.34
N GLN A 617 -8.12 5.59 -15.06
CA GLN A 617 -8.18 4.56 -14.02
C GLN A 617 -9.59 3.97 -13.85
N TYR A 618 -10.59 4.84 -13.78
CA TYR A 618 -11.99 4.44 -13.60
C TYR A 618 -12.52 3.60 -14.77
N LEU A 619 -12.26 4.05 -16.00
CA LEU A 619 -12.70 3.36 -17.22
C LEU A 619 -11.91 2.07 -17.45
N ALA A 620 -10.59 2.08 -17.17
CA ALA A 620 -9.74 0.89 -17.29
C ALA A 620 -10.20 -0.24 -16.38
N ALA A 621 -10.53 0.07 -15.12
CA ALA A 621 -11.07 -0.92 -14.18
C ALA A 621 -12.37 -1.58 -14.69
N ARG A 622 -13.07 -0.95 -15.65
CA ARG A 622 -14.29 -1.42 -16.27
C ARG A 622 -14.11 -2.02 -17.67
N GLY A 623 -12.84 -2.20 -18.09
CA GLY A 623 -12.52 -2.91 -19.33
C GLY A 623 -12.66 -2.09 -20.62
N TYR A 624 -12.64 -0.77 -20.55
CA TYR A 624 -12.68 0.08 -21.74
C TYR A 624 -11.42 -0.01 -22.59
N PHE A 625 -10.28 -0.29 -21.96
CA PHE A 625 -8.96 -0.23 -22.58
C PHE A 625 -8.27 -1.59 -22.47
N PRO A 626 -8.28 -2.41 -23.52
CA PRO A 626 -7.64 -3.73 -23.51
C PRO A 626 -6.12 -3.68 -23.71
N GLU A 627 -5.57 -2.51 -24.03
CA GLU A 627 -4.17 -2.30 -24.34
C GLU A 627 -3.29 -2.40 -23.07
N GLU A 628 -1.99 -2.74 -23.26
CA GLU A 628 -1.03 -2.76 -22.16
C GLU A 628 -0.52 -1.37 -21.76
N ARG A 629 -0.56 -0.41 -22.68
CA ARG A 629 -0.21 1.00 -22.50
C ARG A 629 -1.37 1.86 -22.93
N PHE A 630 -1.62 2.93 -22.17
CA PHE A 630 -2.75 3.81 -22.49
C PHE A 630 -2.38 4.89 -23.52
N GLU A 631 -1.14 5.37 -23.55
CA GLU A 631 -0.64 6.43 -24.44
C GLU A 631 -1.49 7.71 -24.38
N PRO A 632 -1.55 8.42 -23.22
CA PRO A 632 -2.53 9.48 -22.96
C PRO A 632 -2.50 10.63 -23.97
N GLU A 633 -1.34 10.98 -24.49
CA GLU A 633 -1.16 12.11 -25.43
C GLU A 633 -1.36 11.72 -26.90
N LYS A 634 -1.50 10.43 -27.20
CA LYS A 634 -1.77 9.96 -28.55
C LYS A 634 -3.15 10.38 -29.01
N MET A 635 -3.29 10.74 -30.26
CA MET A 635 -4.59 11.01 -30.87
C MET A 635 -5.45 9.75 -30.88
N LEU A 636 -6.71 9.88 -30.48
CA LEU A 636 -7.67 8.77 -30.51
C LEU A 636 -8.00 8.43 -31.95
N THR A 637 -7.88 7.15 -32.30
CA THR A 637 -8.28 6.68 -33.65
C THR A 637 -9.79 6.46 -33.72
N ARG A 638 -10.34 6.42 -34.95
CA ARG A 638 -11.76 6.11 -35.17
C ARG A 638 -12.08 4.68 -34.70
N ALA A 639 -11.15 3.74 -34.84
CA ALA A 639 -11.27 2.38 -34.31
C ALA A 639 -11.39 2.35 -32.81
N ASP A 640 -10.52 3.06 -32.10
CA ASP A 640 -10.53 3.13 -30.64
C ASP A 640 -11.81 3.80 -30.12
N ALA A 641 -12.19 4.92 -30.74
CA ALA A 641 -13.46 5.61 -30.42
C ALA A 641 -14.67 4.68 -30.57
N ALA A 642 -14.74 3.93 -31.66
CA ALA A 642 -15.82 2.97 -31.89
C ALA A 642 -15.81 1.88 -30.80
N ARG A 643 -14.66 1.30 -30.48
CA ARG A 643 -14.54 0.28 -29.40
C ARG A 643 -15.00 0.81 -28.05
N TRP A 644 -14.56 2.01 -27.63
CA TRP A 644 -14.92 2.60 -26.36
C TRP A 644 -16.41 2.91 -26.27
N LEU A 645 -16.99 3.47 -27.32
CA LEU A 645 -18.39 3.84 -27.36
C LEU A 645 -19.33 2.63 -27.47
N ALA A 646 -18.95 1.61 -28.24
CA ALA A 646 -19.65 0.33 -28.28
C ALA A 646 -19.64 -0.38 -26.92
N HIS A 647 -18.51 -0.34 -26.21
CA HIS A 647 -18.41 -0.86 -24.84
C HIS A 647 -19.34 -0.10 -23.88
N ARG A 648 -19.41 1.23 -23.98
CA ARG A 648 -20.35 2.06 -23.21
C ARG A 648 -21.80 1.69 -23.46
N LEU A 649 -22.15 1.48 -24.75
CA LEU A 649 -23.51 1.10 -25.17
C LEU A 649 -23.90 -0.26 -24.58
N ARG A 650 -23.00 -1.26 -24.65
CA ARG A 650 -23.22 -2.59 -24.07
C ARG A 650 -23.33 -2.56 -22.54
N GLN A 651 -22.51 -1.78 -21.85
CA GLN A 651 -22.62 -1.64 -20.40
C GLN A 651 -23.96 -1.03 -19.97
N GLY A 652 -24.47 -0.06 -20.73
CA GLY A 652 -25.76 0.57 -20.43
C GLY A 652 -26.97 -0.28 -20.85
N ASN A 653 -26.79 -1.21 -21.79
CA ASN A 653 -27.82 -2.15 -22.24
C ASN A 653 -27.18 -3.52 -22.57
N PRO A 654 -26.93 -4.38 -21.55
CA PRO A 654 -26.30 -5.68 -21.76
C PRO A 654 -27.11 -6.64 -22.64
N SER A 655 -28.43 -6.46 -22.68
CA SER A 655 -29.33 -7.29 -23.50
C SER A 655 -29.49 -6.81 -24.93
N LEU A 656 -28.77 -5.76 -25.33
CA LEU A 656 -28.89 -5.19 -26.69
C LEU A 656 -28.52 -6.22 -27.75
N GLN A 657 -29.52 -6.66 -28.53
CA GLN A 657 -29.35 -7.48 -29.70
C GLN A 657 -29.42 -6.59 -30.95
N TYR A 658 -28.65 -6.91 -31.95
CA TYR A 658 -28.69 -6.25 -33.27
C TYR A 658 -28.41 -7.24 -34.38
N ALA A 659 -29.08 -7.04 -35.51
CA ALA A 659 -28.70 -7.74 -36.75
C ALA A 659 -27.37 -7.16 -37.24
N ARG A 660 -26.43 -8.01 -37.63
CA ARG A 660 -25.15 -7.54 -38.21
C ARG A 660 -25.44 -6.81 -39.53
N PRO A 661 -25.16 -5.50 -39.64
CA PRO A 661 -25.30 -4.79 -40.89
C PRO A 661 -24.22 -5.22 -41.86
N ALA A 662 -24.55 -5.21 -43.15
CA ALA A 662 -23.51 -5.26 -44.17
C ALA A 662 -22.68 -3.95 -44.11
N LEU A 663 -21.37 -4.07 -43.94
CA LEU A 663 -20.50 -2.89 -43.88
C LEU A 663 -20.00 -2.57 -45.31
N PRO A 664 -20.10 -1.31 -45.73
CA PRO A 664 -19.60 -0.90 -47.02
C PRO A 664 -18.07 -0.64 -47.02
N TYR A 665 -17.40 -0.88 -45.88
CA TYR A 665 -16.01 -0.45 -45.64
C TYR A 665 -15.01 -1.51 -46.06
N ALA A 666 -14.28 -1.26 -47.15
CA ALA A 666 -13.22 -2.14 -47.61
C ALA A 666 -12.00 -2.19 -46.67
N ASP A 667 -11.77 -1.11 -45.91
CA ASP A 667 -10.66 -0.95 -44.96
C ASP A 667 -11.00 -1.44 -43.53
N LEU A 668 -12.13 -2.12 -43.36
CA LEU A 668 -12.52 -2.73 -42.08
C LEU A 668 -12.89 -4.21 -42.29
N PRO A 669 -11.92 -5.08 -42.55
CA PRO A 669 -12.15 -6.49 -42.84
C PRO A 669 -12.76 -7.24 -41.67
N GLU A 670 -13.23 -8.48 -41.89
CA GLU A 670 -13.98 -9.25 -40.88
C GLU A 670 -13.17 -9.55 -39.61
N ASP A 671 -11.89 -9.71 -39.71
CA ASP A 671 -10.94 -9.97 -38.62
C ASP A 671 -10.44 -8.70 -37.91
N HIS A 672 -10.80 -7.51 -38.40
CA HIS A 672 -10.35 -6.25 -37.80
C HIS A 672 -10.96 -6.08 -36.40
N PRO A 673 -10.14 -5.78 -35.35
CA PRO A 673 -10.61 -5.72 -33.94
C PRO A 673 -11.73 -4.72 -33.66
N ALA A 674 -11.83 -3.65 -34.46
CA ALA A 674 -12.88 -2.64 -34.30
C ALA A 674 -14.18 -2.96 -35.07
N ARG A 675 -14.16 -3.98 -35.96
CA ARG A 675 -15.35 -4.31 -36.79
C ARG A 675 -16.60 -4.61 -35.95
N PRO A 676 -16.59 -5.44 -34.90
CA PRO A 676 -17.79 -5.69 -34.08
C PRO A 676 -18.33 -4.44 -33.40
N ALA A 677 -17.46 -3.49 -33.08
CA ALA A 677 -17.86 -2.21 -32.49
C ALA A 677 -18.52 -1.29 -33.52
N ALA A 678 -17.95 -1.19 -34.74
CA ALA A 678 -18.52 -0.42 -35.83
C ALA A 678 -19.90 -0.98 -36.26
N GLU A 679 -20.02 -2.29 -36.40
CA GLU A 679 -21.30 -2.98 -36.70
C GLU A 679 -22.39 -2.62 -35.66
N LEU A 680 -22.06 -2.69 -34.38
CA LEU A 680 -22.96 -2.33 -33.29
C LEU A 680 -23.40 -0.87 -33.36
N LEU A 681 -22.49 0.05 -33.59
CA LEU A 681 -22.79 1.49 -33.59
C LEU A 681 -23.58 1.89 -34.86
N ILE A 682 -23.35 1.22 -35.98
CA ILE A 682 -24.13 1.41 -37.22
C ILE A 682 -25.54 0.84 -37.03
N ALA A 683 -25.65 -0.38 -36.54
CA ALA A 683 -26.95 -1.00 -36.27
C ALA A 683 -27.80 -0.19 -35.23
N ALA A 684 -27.13 0.47 -34.31
CA ALA A 684 -27.74 1.38 -33.37
C ALA A 684 -28.15 2.75 -33.98
N GLY A 685 -27.74 3.05 -35.21
CA GLY A 685 -27.98 4.32 -35.91
C GLY A 685 -27.12 5.48 -35.43
N ILE A 686 -25.98 5.17 -34.78
CA ILE A 686 -25.04 6.16 -34.23
C ILE A 686 -24.01 6.57 -35.30
N ILE A 687 -23.49 5.63 -36.04
CA ILE A 687 -22.63 5.85 -37.20
C ILE A 687 -23.46 5.72 -38.45
N GLN A 688 -23.44 6.72 -39.32
CA GLN A 688 -24.07 6.68 -40.62
C GLN A 688 -23.04 6.22 -41.64
N PRO A 689 -23.31 5.16 -42.41
CA PRO A 689 -22.36 4.64 -43.39
C PRO A 689 -22.41 5.44 -44.71
N GLU A 690 -22.08 6.71 -44.69
CA GLU A 690 -22.11 7.58 -45.87
C GLU A 690 -20.86 7.46 -46.74
N GLU A 691 -19.77 6.89 -46.23
CA GLU A 691 -18.48 6.72 -46.90
C GLU A 691 -18.20 5.24 -47.20
N THR A 692 -17.35 4.99 -48.19
CA THR A 692 -16.89 3.64 -48.58
C THR A 692 -15.70 3.16 -47.72
N GLN A 693 -15.17 4.01 -46.87
CA GLN A 693 -14.05 3.74 -45.97
C GLN A 693 -14.36 4.16 -44.54
N PHE A 694 -14.04 3.31 -43.60
CA PHE A 694 -14.16 3.61 -42.15
C PHE A 694 -12.98 4.44 -41.65
N ARG A 695 -11.79 4.27 -42.24
CA ARG A 695 -10.52 4.88 -41.85
C ARG A 695 -10.16 4.56 -40.39
N PRO A 696 -10.02 3.27 -39.99
CA PRO A 696 -9.88 2.86 -38.59
C PRO A 696 -8.72 3.52 -37.84
N ASP A 697 -7.59 3.71 -38.53
CA ASP A 697 -6.37 4.27 -37.93
C ASP A 697 -6.30 5.81 -38.00
N ALA A 698 -7.24 6.45 -38.69
CA ALA A 698 -7.26 7.91 -38.73
C ALA A 698 -7.67 8.50 -37.39
N PRO A 699 -7.05 9.62 -36.95
CA PRO A 699 -7.51 10.37 -35.79
C PRO A 699 -8.99 10.78 -35.96
N ILE A 700 -9.78 10.57 -34.89
CA ILE A 700 -11.16 11.08 -34.84
C ILE A 700 -11.16 12.56 -34.48
N SER A 701 -12.02 13.36 -35.11
CA SER A 701 -12.18 14.76 -34.71
C SER A 701 -13.01 14.88 -33.42
N ARG A 702 -12.85 15.97 -32.69
CA ARG A 702 -13.59 16.26 -31.46
C ARG A 702 -15.08 16.33 -31.70
N GLY A 703 -15.49 16.91 -32.81
CA GLY A 703 -16.90 17.00 -33.21
C GLY A 703 -17.50 15.64 -33.52
N LEU A 704 -16.81 14.80 -34.27
CA LEU A 704 -17.29 13.46 -34.59
C LEU A 704 -17.33 12.57 -33.34
N PHE A 705 -16.35 12.64 -32.47
CA PHE A 705 -16.38 11.92 -31.19
C PHE A 705 -17.56 12.36 -30.32
N ALA A 706 -17.81 13.69 -30.24
CA ALA A 706 -18.96 14.22 -29.52
C ALA A 706 -20.29 13.73 -30.10
N GLN A 707 -20.41 13.69 -31.44
CA GLN A 707 -21.60 13.21 -32.13
C GLN A 707 -21.88 11.74 -31.81
N TRP A 708 -20.86 10.87 -31.93
CA TRP A 708 -21.02 9.46 -31.62
C TRP A 708 -21.34 9.24 -30.13
N LEU A 709 -20.69 9.97 -29.23
CA LEU A 709 -20.93 9.88 -27.78
C LEU A 709 -22.37 10.28 -27.44
N VAL A 710 -22.84 11.41 -27.92
CA VAL A 710 -24.23 11.88 -27.70
C VAL A 710 -25.22 10.89 -28.30
N GLY A 711 -24.93 10.31 -29.48
CA GLY A 711 -25.73 9.26 -30.08
C GLY A 711 -25.84 8.03 -29.17
N VAL A 712 -24.73 7.57 -28.59
CA VAL A 712 -24.74 6.46 -27.60
C VAL A 712 -25.62 6.80 -26.38
N MET A 713 -25.46 7.99 -25.82
CA MET A 713 -26.19 8.40 -24.62
C MET A 713 -27.69 8.60 -24.89
N ALA A 714 -28.06 9.06 -26.09
CA ALA A 714 -29.45 9.15 -26.54
C ALA A 714 -30.03 7.77 -26.73
N LYS A 715 -29.31 6.84 -27.36
CA LYS A 715 -29.74 5.44 -27.52
C LYS A 715 -29.97 4.71 -26.21
N LEU A 716 -29.22 5.06 -25.17
CA LEU A 716 -29.44 4.56 -23.81
C LEU A 716 -30.62 5.24 -23.09
N GLY A 717 -31.31 6.18 -23.73
CA GLY A 717 -32.37 6.95 -23.10
C GLY A 717 -31.95 7.90 -22.01
N GLN A 718 -30.61 8.11 -21.86
CA GLN A 718 -30.07 8.93 -20.77
C GLN A 718 -30.00 10.42 -21.12
N TRP A 719 -29.92 10.75 -22.42
CA TRP A 719 -29.84 12.12 -22.90
C TRP A 719 -30.84 12.41 -24.02
N GLN A 720 -31.29 13.68 -24.05
CA GLN A 720 -31.96 14.25 -25.21
C GLN A 720 -30.97 15.25 -25.85
N PRO A 721 -30.72 15.18 -27.16
CA PRO A 721 -29.87 16.15 -27.87
C PRO A 721 -30.44 17.58 -27.71
N ALA A 722 -29.55 18.51 -27.41
CA ALA A 722 -29.90 19.93 -27.33
C ALA A 722 -30.05 20.56 -28.73
N PRO A 723 -30.81 21.64 -28.87
CA PRO A 723 -30.86 22.40 -30.11
C PRO A 723 -29.50 22.92 -30.55
N ALA A 724 -29.20 22.87 -31.83
CA ALA A 724 -27.90 23.27 -32.38
C ALA A 724 -27.50 24.72 -32.05
N GLN A 725 -28.48 25.59 -31.94
CA GLN A 725 -28.33 27.02 -31.58
C GLN A 725 -27.77 27.20 -30.17
N GLU A 726 -27.86 26.20 -29.30
CA GLU A 726 -27.34 26.25 -27.92
C GLU A 726 -25.82 25.91 -27.85
N ALA A 727 -25.16 25.61 -28.97
CA ALA A 727 -23.72 25.26 -28.98
C ALA A 727 -22.85 26.40 -28.41
N ARG A 728 -23.12 27.66 -28.81
CA ARG A 728 -22.50 28.89 -28.29
C ARG A 728 -20.96 28.88 -28.20
N TYR A 729 -20.29 28.25 -29.14
CA TYR A 729 -18.85 28.32 -29.34
C TYR A 729 -18.54 29.19 -30.57
N LEU A 730 -17.43 29.93 -30.55
CA LEU A 730 -17.05 30.84 -31.62
C LEU A 730 -16.80 30.12 -32.97
N ASP A 731 -16.45 28.85 -32.93
CA ASP A 731 -16.03 28.02 -34.07
C ASP A 731 -17.01 26.88 -34.37
N VAL A 732 -18.24 26.93 -33.82
CA VAL A 732 -19.29 25.95 -34.08
C VAL A 732 -20.52 26.69 -34.58
N SER A 733 -20.71 26.72 -35.91
CA SER A 733 -21.94 27.21 -36.51
C SER A 733 -23.13 26.35 -36.15
N PRO A 734 -24.33 26.90 -35.94
CA PRO A 734 -25.58 26.13 -35.79
C PRO A 734 -25.83 25.16 -36.94
N ASP A 735 -25.33 25.43 -38.15
CA ASP A 735 -25.44 24.56 -39.31
C ASP A 735 -24.38 23.45 -39.37
N SER A 736 -23.42 23.45 -38.43
CA SER A 736 -22.42 22.40 -38.30
C SER A 736 -23.07 21.06 -37.96
N PRO A 737 -22.65 19.94 -38.62
CA PRO A 737 -23.16 18.60 -38.26
C PRO A 737 -22.91 18.21 -36.81
N PHE A 738 -21.99 18.88 -36.15
CA PHE A 738 -21.64 18.63 -34.73
C PHE A 738 -22.40 19.55 -33.74
N ALA A 739 -23.11 20.59 -34.23
CA ALA A 739 -23.66 21.63 -33.36
C ALA A 739 -24.59 21.09 -32.25
N ALA A 740 -25.52 20.20 -32.58
CA ALA A 740 -26.42 19.63 -31.59
C ALA A 740 -25.68 18.77 -30.55
N ALA A 741 -24.66 18.00 -30.96
CA ALA A 741 -23.87 17.20 -30.04
C ALA A 741 -23.01 18.09 -29.12
N VAL A 742 -22.38 19.12 -29.67
CA VAL A 742 -21.57 20.08 -28.91
C VAL A 742 -22.44 20.88 -27.93
N ALA A 743 -23.64 21.31 -28.35
CA ALA A 743 -24.63 21.94 -27.50
C ALA A 743 -25.04 21.04 -26.33
N THR A 744 -25.25 19.74 -26.62
CA THR A 744 -25.61 18.75 -25.60
C THR A 744 -24.53 18.57 -24.55
N LEU A 745 -23.26 18.43 -24.98
CA LEU A 745 -22.12 18.35 -24.04
C LEU A 745 -22.00 19.62 -23.20
N ARG A 746 -22.15 20.80 -23.81
CA ARG A 746 -22.12 22.07 -23.08
C ARG A 746 -23.20 22.17 -22.03
N LYS A 747 -24.44 21.88 -22.38
CA LYS A 747 -25.59 21.91 -21.47
C LYS A 747 -25.41 20.99 -20.26
N ARG A 748 -24.65 19.92 -20.43
CA ARG A 748 -24.34 18.95 -19.37
C ARG A 748 -22.99 19.19 -18.70
N HIS A 749 -22.33 20.29 -19.01
CA HIS A 749 -21.00 20.61 -18.47
C HIS A 749 -19.95 19.52 -18.74
N ILE A 750 -20.06 18.85 -19.88
CA ILE A 750 -19.17 17.73 -20.28
C ILE A 750 -18.35 18.18 -21.47
N THR A 751 -17.23 18.82 -21.23
CA THR A 751 -16.22 19.12 -22.24
C THR A 751 -14.83 18.91 -21.71
N SER A 752 -13.90 18.47 -22.55
CA SER A 752 -12.52 18.23 -22.15
C SER A 752 -11.75 19.49 -21.75
N LEU A 753 -12.23 20.66 -22.17
CA LEU A 753 -11.64 21.96 -21.84
C LEU A 753 -11.93 22.44 -20.41
N MET A 754 -12.90 21.85 -19.73
CA MET A 754 -13.39 22.31 -18.43
C MET A 754 -12.81 21.59 -17.23
N TRP A 755 -11.87 20.66 -17.42
CA TRP A 755 -11.55 19.71 -16.38
C TRP A 755 -10.19 19.88 -15.70
N ASP A 756 -9.35 20.78 -16.07
CA ASP A 756 -8.03 20.98 -15.44
C ASP A 756 -8.08 21.64 -14.06
N GLY A 757 -9.27 21.72 -13.44
CA GLY A 757 -9.47 22.24 -12.09
C GLY A 757 -9.43 23.76 -12.00
N THR A 758 -9.15 24.42 -13.11
CA THR A 758 -9.21 25.86 -13.23
C THR A 758 -10.51 26.22 -13.95
N GLU A 759 -11.52 26.43 -13.15
CA GLU A 759 -12.62 27.37 -13.33
C GLU A 759 -13.73 27.14 -14.36
N ALA A 760 -14.88 27.56 -13.89
CA ALA A 760 -16.08 27.96 -14.56
C ALA A 760 -15.91 28.29 -16.04
N LEU A 761 -16.82 27.74 -16.84
CA LEU A 761 -17.16 28.24 -18.16
C LEU A 761 -17.08 29.79 -18.19
N GLN A 762 -16.10 30.33 -18.86
CA GLN A 762 -16.25 31.65 -19.39
C GLN A 762 -17.34 31.53 -20.48
N GLU A 763 -18.47 32.15 -20.23
CA GLU A 763 -19.69 31.92 -21.00
C GLU A 763 -19.63 32.45 -22.43
N GLU A 764 -18.66 33.27 -22.78
CA GLU A 764 -18.54 33.87 -24.11
C GLU A 764 -17.07 33.84 -24.60
N GLY A 765 -16.85 33.31 -25.82
CA GLY A 765 -15.57 33.42 -26.51
C GLY A 765 -14.71 32.19 -26.55
N VAL A 766 -15.16 31.03 -26.03
CA VAL A 766 -14.40 29.76 -26.06
C VAL A 766 -14.61 29.04 -27.39
N ARG A 767 -13.53 28.43 -27.91
CA ARG A 767 -13.58 27.54 -29.11
C ARG A 767 -13.64 26.09 -28.72
N PHE A 768 -14.37 25.28 -29.49
CA PHE A 768 -14.47 23.85 -29.29
C PHE A 768 -13.47 23.05 -30.15
N PHE A 769 -13.07 23.57 -31.29
CA PHE A 769 -12.19 22.94 -32.29
C PHE A 769 -12.81 21.64 -32.84
N PRO A 770 -14.02 21.67 -33.44
CA PRO A 770 -14.75 20.47 -33.82
C PRO A 770 -14.03 19.60 -34.84
N GLU A 771 -13.26 20.19 -35.75
CA GLU A 771 -12.48 19.48 -36.77
C GLU A 771 -11.10 19.03 -36.27
N GLY A 772 -10.63 19.56 -35.14
CA GLY A 772 -9.37 19.15 -34.53
C GLY A 772 -9.43 17.74 -33.92
N PRO A 773 -8.31 17.00 -33.92
CA PRO A 773 -8.27 15.69 -33.30
C PRO A 773 -8.40 15.77 -31.78
N ILE A 774 -8.81 14.67 -31.16
CA ILE A 774 -8.89 14.51 -29.70
C ILE A 774 -7.85 13.52 -29.22
N THR A 775 -7.16 13.82 -28.10
CA THR A 775 -6.25 12.88 -27.48
C THR A 775 -7.01 11.75 -26.77
N ARG A 776 -6.34 10.61 -26.55
CA ARG A 776 -6.91 9.49 -25.78
C ARG A 776 -7.29 9.93 -24.34
N ALA A 777 -6.45 10.76 -23.70
CA ALA A 777 -6.74 11.30 -22.37
C ALA A 777 -8.00 12.18 -22.35
N ASP A 778 -8.16 13.10 -23.31
CA ASP A 778 -9.32 13.99 -23.36
C ASP A 778 -10.60 13.25 -23.72
N ALA A 779 -10.54 12.27 -24.60
CA ALA A 779 -11.67 11.41 -24.92
C ALA A 779 -12.10 10.55 -23.70
N ALA A 780 -11.14 9.97 -22.99
CA ALA A 780 -11.41 9.25 -21.75
C ALA A 780 -12.06 10.15 -20.69
N ARG A 781 -11.56 11.38 -20.51
CA ARG A 781 -12.15 12.39 -19.61
C ARG A 781 -13.59 12.70 -19.98
N THR A 782 -13.84 12.94 -21.27
CA THR A 782 -15.19 13.25 -21.77
C THR A 782 -16.15 12.07 -21.51
N LEU A 783 -15.71 10.84 -21.84
CA LEU A 783 -16.48 9.62 -21.62
C LEU A 783 -16.74 9.36 -20.12
N TYR A 784 -15.73 9.55 -19.25
CA TYR A 784 -15.87 9.38 -17.82
C TYR A 784 -16.95 10.29 -17.22
N LEU A 785 -17.04 11.54 -17.67
CA LEU A 785 -18.05 12.48 -17.20
C LEU A 785 -19.47 11.99 -17.51
N THR A 786 -19.67 11.25 -18.60
CA THR A 786 -20.98 10.65 -18.92
C THR A 786 -21.37 9.54 -17.95
N VAL A 787 -20.41 8.86 -17.34
CA VAL A 787 -20.64 7.75 -16.40
C VAL A 787 -20.79 8.27 -14.96
N ARG A 788 -20.15 9.41 -14.64
CA ARG A 788 -20.16 10.02 -13.30
C ARG A 788 -21.51 10.61 -12.91
N ASP A 789 -22.28 11.07 -13.86
CA ASP A 789 -23.49 11.90 -13.68
C ASP A 789 -24.73 11.14 -13.17
N THR A 790 -24.55 9.91 -12.66
CA THR A 790 -25.66 9.15 -12.07
C THR A 790 -25.90 9.57 -10.62
N ILE A 791 -27.13 10.00 -10.30
CA ILE A 791 -27.56 10.29 -8.92
C ILE A 791 -27.40 9.00 -8.10
N TRP A 792 -26.69 9.09 -6.96
CA TRP A 792 -26.56 7.97 -6.04
C TRP A 792 -27.90 7.65 -5.36
N ARG A 793 -28.22 6.38 -5.27
CA ARG A 793 -29.31 5.83 -4.48
C ARG A 793 -28.81 4.68 -3.63
N PRO A 794 -29.37 4.43 -2.42
CA PRO A 794 -28.97 3.31 -1.58
C PRO A 794 -29.07 1.94 -2.28
N GLU A 795 -30.04 1.79 -3.16
CA GLU A 795 -30.25 0.58 -3.98
C GLU A 795 -29.20 0.38 -5.08
N ASP A 796 -28.41 1.41 -5.38
CA ASP A 796 -27.31 1.33 -6.35
C ASP A 796 -26.03 0.69 -5.77
N SER A 797 -26.04 0.27 -4.51
CA SER A 797 -24.91 -0.41 -3.90
C SER A 797 -24.68 -1.79 -4.52
N ASP A 798 -23.43 -2.11 -4.81
CA ASP A 798 -22.99 -3.39 -5.37
C ASP A 798 -23.27 -4.58 -4.42
N TYR A 799 -23.61 -4.32 -3.14
CA TYR A 799 -23.62 -5.31 -2.06
C TYR A 799 -24.92 -5.34 -1.23
N VAL A 800 -25.99 -4.70 -1.69
CA VAL A 800 -27.27 -4.66 -0.95
C VAL A 800 -28.30 -5.68 -1.48
N ARG A 801 -27.97 -6.43 -2.51
CA ARG A 801 -28.87 -7.45 -3.08
C ARG A 801 -29.00 -8.68 -2.20
#